data_d34d0b165f911b020e4ad21b6f7d77a6
#
_entry.id   d34d0b165f911b020e4ad21b6f7d77a6
#
_cell.length_a   1.000
_cell.length_b   1.000
_cell.length_c   1.000
_cell.angle_alpha   90.00
_cell.angle_beta   90.00
_cell.angle_gamma   90.00
#
_symmetry.space_group_name_H-M   'P 1'
#
loop_
_entity.id
_entity.type
_entity.pdbx_description
1 polymer ?
#
loop_
_entity_poly.entity_id
_entity_poly.type
_entity_poly.pdbx_seq_one_letter_code
_entity_poly.pdbx_strand_id
1 'polypeptide(L)'
;MKDATMPIFSPDRHACAPSYVKLTKQPIAGGTYRPLADNEDSNACAPSTLSGHHSSKLYTQKSAIHATSDNTSVFIPNVDALHLPETADNKSGNGAFGEAGNDNIHFTPLSAEIQLAQTDEHPLMQAFEVCKQAARTTTNALSTAGHAVVKAAKITGHAIHVATTAVKTAWHTFTNFKAVQLIIKFFRKAYGPWKKRMRFSYAFYAIVFILLTSAEVIFLQWGMYSEPTYDKGDEVDQTTKILNSVAGQVTKFVSQMWLEQKSLFLVNFVGLGLIYLALIFVTNRFWIATLLFGTAITAFGVANSIKIQLRNEPIIPADFTFISGGDAGNIASFIPDNSQQFVENAVTVVIWIIAICLLLFLLDRRKCFIYCSWRKPFASAKNTVGTFSRALAAVVSVVILASYATNLGTGGSWSNMWAAKQGYTPTLFDAAEDARNNGPATTFLSLTKAPTMDKPEGYSKQKMQAISKKYSKLANSINKSRTQQLTDSTAIMILSETFADPTRLPDITFDEDPIPNIRNIMGTTTSGTMLSPGYGGGTANIEYQALTGLSLANFSDSMIVPYQQLVPTQSNPYSFNQIWTQKYGESGSEAVHPYYQSMYLRNTNYKKFGFSHLYSLDSATPVEHTEKIGESPYVSDSSTYQDVLDLIKNQKNPEFLQVVTMQNHMPYSNYYEAEDVLQSSVTDDTPDDEHSAINVFSTGLKYTDQATLDFLSQLNQINKPITVIFYGDHLPGIYLKEEQNPDDSFLLHETDYFIWSNDASPSANVKLDDSEAAFSSSNYFMSSAAEHMNAKISPYLALLTKLHEEIPAISRVISNRGGIGLGTATYLQSDGTVTDSASMSKTQKQLLADYKLVQYDQTSGKNYLKESDFMSVD
;
A
#
# COMPACT_ATOMS: atom_id res chain seq x y z
N MET A 1 53.58 -33.55 12.98
CA MET A 1 53.64 -34.75 12.13
C MET A 1 52.49 -34.71 11.16
N LYS A 2 52.90 -34.47 9.89
CA LYS A 2 52.24 -34.80 8.58
C LYS A 2 50.82 -34.29 8.40
N ASP A 3 50.67 -33.14 7.70
CA ASP A 3 50.54 -33.00 6.24
C ASP A 3 49.44 -33.86 5.61
N ALA A 4 48.33 -33.21 5.25
CA ALA A 4 47.50 -33.55 4.10
C ALA A 4 46.85 -32.27 3.55
N THR A 5 47.54 -31.70 2.55
CA THR A 5 47.04 -30.68 1.62
C THR A 5 45.96 -31.30 0.76
N MET A 6 44.79 -30.65 0.68
CA MET A 6 43.81 -30.83 -0.38
C MET A 6 43.88 -29.69 -1.38
N PRO A 7 43.69 -29.95 -2.67
CA PRO A 7 43.92 -28.99 -3.73
C PRO A 7 42.77 -27.98 -3.83
N ILE A 8 43.19 -26.75 -4.06
CA ILE A 8 42.32 -25.60 -4.38
C ILE A 8 41.77 -25.83 -5.80
N PHE A 9 40.50 -26.05 -5.93
CA PHE A 9 39.79 -25.91 -7.20
C PHE A 9 39.34 -24.43 -7.33
N SER A 10 39.95 -23.78 -8.31
CA SER A 10 39.50 -22.51 -8.86
C SER A 10 38.23 -22.78 -9.69
N PRO A 11 37.10 -22.10 -9.46
CA PRO A 11 36.02 -22.10 -10.43
C PRO A 11 36.16 -20.87 -11.32
N ASP A 12 36.53 -21.12 -12.57
CA ASP A 12 36.22 -20.21 -13.67
C ASP A 12 34.71 -19.93 -13.67
N ARG A 13 34.35 -18.74 -13.26
CA ARG A 13 33.01 -18.19 -13.44
C ARG A 13 33.07 -17.20 -14.60
N HIS A 14 32.73 -17.67 -15.77
CA HIS A 14 32.02 -16.81 -16.71
C HIS A 14 30.63 -16.60 -16.13
N ALA A 15 30.46 -15.55 -15.35
CA ALA A 15 29.17 -15.00 -15.00
C ALA A 15 28.69 -14.19 -16.21
N CYS A 16 27.78 -14.74 -16.98
CA CYS A 16 26.91 -13.94 -17.84
C CYS A 16 26.15 -12.97 -16.93
N ALA A 17 26.36 -11.69 -17.10
CA ALA A 17 25.53 -10.65 -16.56
C ALA A 17 24.07 -10.89 -17.03
N PRO A 18 23.07 -10.70 -16.20
CA PRO A 18 21.68 -10.73 -16.66
C PRO A 18 21.49 -9.53 -17.58
N SER A 19 21.25 -9.82 -18.84
CA SER A 19 20.78 -8.83 -19.81
C SER A 19 19.49 -8.20 -19.27
N TYR A 20 19.58 -6.92 -18.92
CA TYR A 20 18.40 -6.11 -18.64
C TYR A 20 17.55 -6.03 -19.92
N VAL A 21 16.37 -6.62 -19.86
CA VAL A 21 15.34 -6.41 -20.87
C VAL A 21 14.86 -4.97 -20.72
N LYS A 22 15.19 -4.11 -21.68
CA LYS A 22 14.64 -2.76 -21.78
C LYS A 22 13.11 -2.86 -21.92
N LEU A 23 12.43 -2.60 -20.84
CA LEU A 23 10.98 -2.39 -20.84
C LEU A 23 10.71 -0.92 -21.12
N THR A 24 10.49 -0.57 -22.37
CA THR A 24 9.88 0.71 -22.70
C THR A 24 8.38 0.60 -22.41
N LYS A 25 7.94 1.33 -21.41
CA LYS A 25 6.55 1.42 -21.01
C LYS A 25 5.92 2.57 -21.80
N GLN A 26 5.07 2.30 -22.78
CA GLN A 26 4.08 3.29 -23.20
C GLN A 26 2.76 2.98 -22.47
N PRO A 27 2.15 3.94 -21.80
CA PRO A 27 0.82 3.72 -21.23
C PRO A 27 -0.18 3.63 -22.38
N ILE A 28 -0.76 2.45 -22.57
CA ILE A 28 -1.98 2.29 -23.32
C ILE A 28 -3.11 2.54 -22.33
N ALA A 29 -4.09 3.32 -22.69
CA ALA A 29 -5.31 3.46 -21.90
C ALA A 29 -5.84 2.06 -21.57
N GLY A 30 -5.74 1.64 -20.30
CA GLY A 30 -6.06 0.29 -19.86
C GLY A 30 -4.93 -0.50 -19.20
N GLY A 31 -3.75 0.06 -18.97
CA GLY A 31 -2.75 -0.45 -18.00
C GLY A 31 -2.02 -1.73 -18.35
N THR A 32 -1.67 -1.98 -19.60
CA THR A 32 -0.82 -3.10 -20.01
C THR A 32 0.48 -2.63 -20.64
N TYR A 33 1.61 -3.14 -20.14
CA TYR A 33 2.94 -2.86 -20.66
C TYR A 33 3.33 -3.81 -21.78
N ARG A 34 4.05 -3.29 -22.79
CA ARG A 34 4.56 -4.05 -23.94
C ARG A 34 6.04 -4.36 -23.79
N PRO A 35 6.50 -5.61 -23.95
CA PRO A 35 7.89 -5.91 -24.28
C PRO A 35 8.12 -5.74 -25.77
N LEU A 36 9.13 -4.95 -26.15
CA LEU A 36 9.66 -4.95 -27.50
C LEU A 36 10.62 -6.13 -27.62
N ALA A 37 10.35 -7.04 -28.55
CA ALA A 37 11.25 -8.11 -28.91
C ALA A 37 12.35 -7.54 -29.81
N ASP A 38 13.61 -7.77 -29.43
CA ASP A 38 14.76 -7.55 -30.28
C ASP A 38 14.72 -8.54 -31.45
N ASN A 39 14.70 -8.01 -32.67
CA ASN A 39 15.05 -8.76 -33.87
C ASN A 39 16.56 -8.60 -34.11
N GLU A 40 17.33 -9.57 -33.73
CA GLU A 40 18.60 -9.87 -34.41
C GLU A 40 18.30 -10.61 -35.72
N ASP A 41 18.70 -10.06 -36.86
CA ASP A 41 19.63 -10.67 -37.79
C ASP A 41 19.71 -10.00 -39.15
N SER A 42 20.95 -9.85 -39.51
CA SER A 42 21.62 -10.03 -40.79
C SER A 42 21.79 -8.84 -41.73
N ASN A 43 23.05 -8.41 -41.71
CA ASN A 43 23.94 -8.19 -42.86
C ASN A 43 23.37 -7.83 -44.26
N ALA A 44 23.78 -6.72 -44.74
CA ALA A 44 24.63 -6.50 -45.91
C ALA A 44 24.23 -5.32 -46.80
N CYS A 45 25.22 -4.49 -47.06
CA CYS A 45 25.44 -3.65 -48.25
C CYS A 45 24.64 -2.37 -48.46
N ALA A 46 25.35 -1.27 -48.30
CA ALA A 46 25.14 0.04 -48.92
C ALA A 46 25.42 0.00 -50.47
N PRO A 47 25.42 1.11 -51.22
CA PRO A 47 24.57 2.31 -51.15
C PRO A 47 23.97 2.70 -52.54
N SER A 48 22.98 3.57 -52.58
CA SER A 48 22.88 4.46 -53.75
C SER A 48 21.95 5.69 -53.46
N THR A 49 22.56 6.79 -53.64
CA THR A 49 22.03 8.14 -53.80
C THR A 49 20.79 8.22 -54.67
N LEU A 50 19.85 9.12 -54.30
CA LEU A 50 19.39 10.19 -55.18
C LEU A 50 18.33 11.11 -54.52
N SER A 51 18.65 12.37 -54.66
CA SER A 51 17.93 13.62 -54.43
C SER A 51 16.47 13.65 -54.89
N GLY A 52 15.66 14.52 -54.25
CA GLY A 52 14.42 15.02 -54.79
C GLY A 52 13.62 15.88 -53.85
N HIS A 53 13.80 17.21 -53.99
CA HIS A 53 12.95 18.25 -53.43
C HIS A 53 11.45 18.10 -53.77
N HIS A 54 10.57 18.50 -52.85
CA HIS A 54 9.45 19.47 -53.02
C HIS A 54 8.65 19.59 -51.73
N SER A 55 8.74 20.68 -51.01
CA SER A 55 7.99 21.94 -51.05
C SER A 55 6.45 21.81 -50.84
N SER A 56 6.02 22.24 -49.66
CA SER A 56 4.89 23.09 -49.31
C SER A 56 3.44 22.65 -49.57
N LYS A 57 2.56 22.65 -48.58
CA LYS A 57 1.60 23.75 -48.36
C LYS A 57 0.64 23.49 -47.20
N LEU A 58 0.47 24.51 -46.39
CA LEU A 58 -0.63 24.73 -45.46
C LEU A 58 -2.01 24.51 -46.11
N TYR A 59 -2.93 23.94 -45.31
CA TYR A 59 -4.35 24.28 -45.42
C TYR A 59 -5.00 24.26 -44.01
N THR A 60 -5.29 25.48 -43.57
CA THR A 60 -6.29 25.79 -42.54
C THR A 60 -7.68 25.58 -43.10
N GLN A 61 -8.56 24.88 -42.44
CA GLN A 61 -9.98 25.08 -42.62
C GLN A 61 -10.73 24.98 -41.29
N LYS A 62 -11.19 26.15 -40.85
CA LYS A 62 -12.30 26.29 -39.89
C LYS A 62 -13.59 25.88 -40.58
N SER A 63 -14.45 25.14 -39.92
CA SER A 63 -15.87 25.11 -40.25
C SER A 63 -16.69 25.05 -38.96
N ALA A 64 -17.42 26.13 -38.76
CA ALA A 64 -18.50 26.25 -37.82
C ALA A 64 -19.72 25.51 -38.34
N ILE A 65 -20.50 24.84 -37.47
CA ILE A 65 -21.88 24.43 -37.74
C ILE A 65 -22.72 24.46 -36.49
N HIS A 66 -23.62 25.38 -36.52
CA HIS A 66 -25.06 25.39 -36.21
C HIS A 66 -25.59 24.50 -35.11
N ALA A 67 -26.10 25.23 -34.11
CA ALA A 67 -27.10 24.79 -33.15
C ALA A 67 -28.47 24.61 -33.85
N THR A 68 -29.18 23.54 -33.47
CA THR A 68 -30.64 23.52 -33.48
C THR A 68 -31.12 23.08 -32.13
N SER A 69 -31.87 23.98 -31.54
CA SER A 69 -32.67 23.83 -30.33
C SER A 69 -33.80 22.81 -30.53
N ASP A 70 -34.03 21.97 -29.51
CA ASP A 70 -35.42 21.65 -29.17
C ASP A 70 -35.55 21.48 -27.64
N ASN A 71 -36.47 22.26 -27.17
CA ASN A 71 -36.96 22.36 -25.79
C ASN A 71 -37.71 21.10 -25.38
N THR A 72 -37.38 20.56 -24.22
CA THR A 72 -38.42 20.01 -23.34
C THR A 72 -38.05 20.29 -21.87
N SER A 73 -38.74 21.26 -21.34
CA SER A 73 -38.76 21.62 -19.93
C SER A 73 -39.41 20.51 -19.10
N VAL A 74 -38.72 20.04 -18.08
CA VAL A 74 -39.38 19.30 -16.97
C VAL A 74 -39.16 20.07 -15.68
N PHE A 75 -40.28 20.37 -15.09
CA PHE A 75 -40.49 21.10 -13.85
C PHE A 75 -39.82 20.46 -12.66
N ILE A 76 -39.13 21.27 -11.87
CA ILE A 76 -38.74 20.98 -10.50
C ILE A 76 -39.71 21.70 -9.58
N PRO A 77 -40.40 21.06 -8.67
CA PRO A 77 -41.05 21.78 -7.59
C PRO A 77 -40.12 21.92 -6.40
N ASN A 78 -39.89 23.16 -6.05
CA ASN A 78 -39.36 23.65 -4.80
C ASN A 78 -40.28 23.24 -3.65
N VAL A 79 -39.77 22.76 -2.55
CA VAL A 79 -40.48 22.69 -1.28
C VAL A 79 -39.58 23.32 -0.21
N ASP A 80 -39.92 24.54 0.08
CA ASP A 80 -39.47 25.29 1.26
C ASP A 80 -40.09 24.75 2.55
N ALA A 81 -39.24 24.76 3.55
CA ALA A 81 -39.51 25.06 4.96
C ALA A 81 -40.63 24.32 5.70
N LEU A 82 -40.27 23.60 6.72
CA LEU A 82 -41.06 23.50 7.94
C LEU A 82 -40.20 23.56 9.19
N HIS A 83 -40.51 24.57 9.96
CA HIS A 83 -39.96 24.97 11.24
C HIS A 83 -40.00 23.89 12.31
N LEU A 84 -38.95 23.89 13.12
CA LEU A 84 -38.90 23.39 14.50
C LEU A 84 -39.63 24.39 15.42
N PRO A 85 -40.16 23.95 16.54
CA PRO A 85 -40.09 24.74 17.77
C PRO A 85 -39.28 24.04 18.87
N GLU A 86 -38.43 24.85 19.45
CA GLU A 86 -37.79 24.68 20.74
C GLU A 86 -38.75 24.75 21.90
N THR A 87 -38.22 24.35 23.02
CA THR A 87 -38.46 24.69 24.46
C THR A 87 -39.11 23.56 25.25
N ALA A 88 -38.74 23.27 26.40
CA ALA A 88 -37.87 23.73 27.48
C ALA A 88 -38.16 22.88 28.72
N ASP A 89 -37.12 22.70 29.48
CA ASP A 89 -37.09 22.68 30.96
C ASP A 89 -37.87 21.72 31.87
N ASN A 90 -37.08 20.91 32.54
CA ASN A 90 -36.97 20.84 34.03
C ASN A 90 -38.15 20.38 34.89
N LYS A 91 -37.97 19.34 35.65
CA LYS A 91 -37.73 19.25 37.09
C LYS A 91 -38.10 17.89 37.70
N SER A 92 -37.09 17.42 38.42
CA SER A 92 -37.11 16.61 39.64
C SER A 92 -38.48 16.23 40.26
N GLY A 93 -38.53 14.97 40.73
CA GLY A 93 -39.51 14.56 41.73
C GLY A 93 -39.40 13.08 42.12
N ASN A 94 -38.91 12.85 43.31
CA ASN A 94 -38.93 11.59 44.08
C ASN A 94 -40.35 11.04 44.26
N GLY A 95 -40.47 9.70 44.36
CA GLY A 95 -41.48 9.13 45.20
C GLY A 95 -42.03 7.74 44.87
N ALA A 96 -41.59 6.80 45.67
CA ALA A 96 -42.36 5.77 46.36
C ALA A 96 -43.15 4.69 45.57
N PHE A 97 -42.75 3.47 45.88
CA PHE A 97 -43.50 2.21 46.08
C PHE A 97 -44.99 2.13 45.69
N GLY A 98 -45.34 1.10 44.93
CA GLY A 98 -46.70 0.65 44.71
C GLY A 98 -46.77 -0.68 43.97
N GLU A 99 -47.41 -1.60 44.58
CA GLU A 99 -47.63 -3.02 44.42
C GLU A 99 -48.03 -3.56 43.04
N ALA A 100 -47.79 -4.87 42.94
CA ALA A 100 -48.15 -5.82 41.94
C ALA A 100 -49.51 -5.64 41.24
N GLY A 101 -49.47 -5.71 39.92
CA GLY A 101 -50.62 -5.98 39.06
C GLY A 101 -50.32 -7.13 38.11
N ASN A 102 -51.08 -8.17 38.26
CA ASN A 102 -51.17 -9.33 37.42
C ASN A 102 -51.74 -8.93 36.06
N ASP A 103 -50.97 -8.95 34.98
CA ASP A 103 -51.50 -8.84 33.64
C ASP A 103 -51.09 -10.00 32.77
N ASN A 104 -52.11 -10.72 32.37
CA ASN A 104 -52.05 -11.82 31.41
C ASN A 104 -51.52 -11.33 30.04
N ILE A 105 -50.39 -11.89 29.60
CA ILE A 105 -49.93 -11.69 28.24
C ILE A 105 -50.70 -12.63 27.32
N HIS A 106 -51.66 -12.10 26.60
CA HIS A 106 -52.32 -12.75 25.46
C HIS A 106 -51.35 -12.71 24.25
N PHE A 107 -50.90 -13.87 23.81
CA PHE A 107 -50.27 -14.01 22.51
C PHE A 107 -51.32 -14.04 21.41
N THR A 108 -51.40 -12.96 20.63
CA THR A 108 -52.08 -12.95 19.34
C THR A 108 -51.09 -13.40 18.27
N PRO A 109 -51.48 -14.32 17.38
CA PRO A 109 -50.59 -14.68 16.24
C PRO A 109 -50.61 -13.55 15.23
N LEU A 110 -49.44 -12.97 14.95
CA LEU A 110 -49.26 -12.01 13.84
C LEU A 110 -49.36 -12.79 12.52
N SER A 111 -50.50 -12.70 11.87
CA SER A 111 -50.63 -12.97 10.46
C SER A 111 -50.22 -11.70 9.71
N ALA A 112 -48.98 -11.68 9.24
CA ALA A 112 -48.54 -10.62 8.35
C ALA A 112 -49.03 -10.94 6.93
N GLU A 113 -50.09 -10.30 6.50
CA GLU A 113 -50.37 -10.14 5.09
C GLU A 113 -49.37 -9.18 4.49
N ILE A 114 -48.47 -9.71 3.65
CA ILE A 114 -47.56 -8.91 2.84
C ILE A 114 -48.35 -8.47 1.61
N GLN A 115 -48.78 -7.20 1.57
CA GLN A 115 -49.20 -6.56 0.33
C GLN A 115 -47.94 -6.26 -0.49
N LEU A 116 -47.76 -7.02 -1.59
CA LEU A 116 -46.76 -6.74 -2.61
C LEU A 116 -47.21 -5.49 -3.40
N ALA A 117 -46.53 -4.38 -3.12
CA ALA A 117 -46.53 -3.25 -4.03
C ALA A 117 -45.61 -3.57 -5.18
N GLN A 118 -46.14 -3.57 -6.39
CA GLN A 118 -45.36 -3.68 -7.61
C GLN A 118 -44.49 -2.42 -7.78
N THR A 119 -43.17 -2.56 -7.58
CA THR A 119 -42.16 -1.68 -8.13
C THR A 119 -41.14 -2.55 -8.85
N ASP A 120 -40.75 -2.12 -10.02
CA ASP A 120 -39.80 -2.82 -10.93
C ASP A 120 -38.38 -2.84 -10.35
N GLU A 121 -38.18 -3.50 -9.23
CA GLU A 121 -36.84 -3.76 -8.68
C GLU A 121 -36.48 -5.23 -8.85
N HIS A 122 -35.25 -5.45 -9.26
CA HIS A 122 -34.68 -6.74 -9.62
C HIS A 122 -34.89 -7.79 -8.50
N PRO A 123 -35.30 -9.02 -8.80
CA PRO A 123 -35.65 -10.06 -7.82
C PRO A 123 -34.51 -10.40 -6.84
N LEU A 124 -33.25 -10.20 -7.26
CA LEU A 124 -32.06 -10.45 -6.44
C LEU A 124 -31.86 -9.41 -5.33
N MET A 125 -32.22 -8.15 -5.55
CA MET A 125 -32.16 -7.12 -4.52
C MET A 125 -33.23 -7.34 -3.44
N GLN A 126 -34.41 -7.79 -3.83
CA GLN A 126 -35.45 -8.17 -2.88
C GLN A 126 -35.06 -9.38 -2.03
N ALA A 127 -34.43 -10.40 -2.66
CA ALA A 127 -33.90 -11.55 -1.92
C ALA A 127 -32.77 -11.16 -0.95
N PHE A 128 -31.91 -10.22 -1.33
CA PHE A 128 -30.82 -9.72 -0.50
C PHE A 128 -31.34 -8.90 0.71
N GLU A 129 -32.31 -7.99 0.50
CA GLU A 129 -32.93 -7.24 1.61
C GLU A 129 -33.74 -8.15 2.54
N VAL A 130 -34.42 -9.15 2.03
CA VAL A 130 -35.09 -10.17 2.84
C VAL A 130 -34.08 -10.97 3.67
N CYS A 131 -32.96 -11.37 3.11
CA CYS A 131 -31.87 -12.02 3.85
C CYS A 131 -31.24 -11.12 4.90
N LYS A 132 -31.04 -9.83 4.58
CA LYS A 132 -30.48 -8.82 5.50
C LYS A 132 -31.45 -8.51 6.65
N GLN A 133 -32.75 -8.45 6.35
CA GLN A 133 -33.81 -8.26 7.34
C GLN A 133 -33.96 -9.51 8.24
N ALA A 134 -33.91 -10.71 7.65
CA ALA A 134 -33.92 -11.96 8.39
C ALA A 134 -32.68 -12.11 9.30
N ALA A 135 -31.48 -11.73 8.80
CA ALA A 135 -30.26 -11.74 9.61
C ALA A 135 -30.33 -10.73 10.77
N ARG A 136 -30.82 -9.51 10.55
CA ARG A 136 -31.03 -8.52 11.61
C ARG A 136 -32.07 -8.98 12.64
N THR A 137 -33.16 -9.57 12.18
CA THR A 137 -34.21 -10.11 13.07
C THR A 137 -33.70 -11.28 13.92
N THR A 138 -32.87 -12.15 13.30
CA THR A 138 -32.25 -13.29 14.00
C THR A 138 -31.21 -12.81 15.03
N THR A 139 -30.41 -11.80 14.68
CA THR A 139 -29.41 -11.22 15.60
C THR A 139 -30.07 -10.51 16.77
N ASN A 140 -31.14 -9.78 16.54
CA ASN A 140 -31.94 -9.13 17.61
C ASN A 140 -32.66 -10.13 18.49
N ALA A 141 -33.20 -11.21 17.89
CA ALA A 141 -33.85 -12.28 18.64
C ALA A 141 -32.85 -13.07 19.52
N LEU A 142 -31.61 -13.32 18.99
CA LEU A 142 -30.53 -13.95 19.75
C LEU A 142 -30.00 -13.06 20.89
N SER A 143 -29.90 -11.75 20.66
CA SER A 143 -29.52 -10.78 21.70
C SER A 143 -30.58 -10.68 22.79
N THR A 144 -31.84 -10.62 22.43
CA THR A 144 -33.00 -10.57 23.38
C THR A 144 -33.09 -11.90 24.14
N ALA A 145 -32.91 -13.03 23.48
CA ALA A 145 -32.87 -14.35 24.11
C ALA A 145 -31.65 -14.48 25.06
N GLY A 146 -30.50 -13.94 24.69
CA GLY A 146 -29.31 -13.94 25.55
C GLY A 146 -29.53 -13.17 26.86
N HIS A 147 -30.19 -12.03 26.80
CA HIS A 147 -30.54 -11.23 27.99
C HIS A 147 -31.63 -11.89 28.85
N ALA A 148 -32.60 -12.58 28.22
CA ALA A 148 -33.62 -13.35 28.93
C ALA A 148 -33.02 -14.58 29.65
N VAL A 149 -32.09 -15.27 29.03
CA VAL A 149 -31.41 -16.42 29.61
C VAL A 149 -30.56 -16.05 30.84
N VAL A 150 -29.85 -14.93 30.79
CA VAL A 150 -29.07 -14.41 31.94
C VAL A 150 -29.98 -13.94 33.10
N LYS A 151 -31.16 -13.44 32.81
CA LYS A 151 -32.14 -13.08 33.82
C LYS A 151 -32.87 -14.30 34.40
N ALA A 152 -33.10 -15.36 33.59
CA ALA A 152 -33.74 -16.59 34.01
C ALA A 152 -32.80 -17.53 34.81
N ALA A 153 -31.49 -17.43 34.65
CA ALA A 153 -30.49 -18.22 35.38
C ALA A 153 -30.42 -17.88 36.88
N LYS A 154 -31.14 -16.86 37.36
CA LYS A 154 -31.26 -16.46 38.76
C LYS A 154 -32.55 -16.92 39.43
N ILE A 155 -33.45 -17.61 38.72
CA ILE A 155 -34.69 -18.10 39.30
C ILE A 155 -34.82 -19.61 39.09
N THR A 156 -34.38 -20.36 40.14
CA THR A 156 -34.70 -21.73 40.53
C THR A 156 -34.87 -22.84 39.47
N GLY A 157 -34.18 -23.94 39.67
CA GLY A 157 -34.17 -25.18 38.87
C GLY A 157 -35.56 -25.85 38.56
N HIS A 158 -36.66 -25.27 39.02
CA HIS A 158 -38.01 -25.77 38.73
C HIS A 158 -38.50 -25.28 37.32
N ALA A 159 -38.12 -24.09 36.89
CA ALA A 159 -38.53 -23.52 35.59
C ALA A 159 -37.88 -24.25 34.39
N ILE A 160 -36.67 -24.75 34.58
CA ILE A 160 -35.96 -25.52 33.53
C ILE A 160 -36.64 -26.89 33.29
N HIS A 161 -37.17 -27.53 34.36
CA HIS A 161 -37.84 -28.81 34.22
C HIS A 161 -39.20 -28.65 33.52
N VAL A 162 -39.96 -27.58 33.80
CA VAL A 162 -41.21 -27.27 33.15
C VAL A 162 -40.99 -26.92 31.67
N ALA A 163 -40.01 -26.08 31.35
CA ALA A 163 -39.67 -25.74 29.96
C ALA A 163 -39.18 -26.93 29.13
N THR A 164 -38.37 -27.80 29.70
CA THR A 164 -37.92 -29.04 29.03
C THR A 164 -39.07 -30.04 28.84
N THR A 165 -39.99 -30.10 29.75
CA THR A 165 -41.20 -30.97 29.66
C THR A 165 -42.17 -30.39 28.62
N ALA A 166 -42.41 -29.10 28.58
CA ALA A 166 -43.22 -28.43 27.57
C ALA A 166 -42.66 -28.59 26.16
N VAL A 167 -41.34 -28.44 26.01
CA VAL A 167 -40.62 -28.66 24.70
C VAL A 167 -40.71 -30.15 24.30
N LYS A 168 -40.56 -31.07 25.22
CA LYS A 168 -40.78 -32.50 24.94
C LYS A 168 -42.22 -32.82 24.54
N THR A 169 -43.21 -32.24 25.21
CA THR A 169 -44.61 -32.44 24.90
C THR A 169 -44.96 -31.82 23.57
N ALA A 170 -44.51 -30.58 23.27
CA ALA A 170 -44.68 -29.93 21.97
C ALA A 170 -44.00 -30.73 20.84
N TRP A 171 -42.81 -31.25 21.09
CA TRP A 171 -42.10 -32.13 20.13
C TRP A 171 -42.86 -33.44 19.91
N HIS A 172 -43.39 -34.06 20.95
CA HIS A 172 -44.21 -35.26 20.82
C HIS A 172 -45.53 -34.98 20.07
N THR A 173 -46.19 -33.88 20.34
CA THR A 173 -47.40 -33.48 19.64
C THR A 173 -47.10 -33.21 18.16
N PHE A 174 -46.04 -32.49 17.85
CA PHE A 174 -45.58 -32.22 16.48
C PHE A 174 -45.22 -33.50 15.73
N THR A 175 -44.53 -34.46 16.39
CA THR A 175 -44.14 -35.71 15.74
C THR A 175 -45.29 -36.68 15.55
N ASN A 176 -46.44 -36.47 16.25
CA ASN A 176 -47.65 -37.32 16.11
C ASN A 176 -48.59 -36.84 14.99
N PHE A 177 -48.36 -35.70 14.39
CA PHE A 177 -49.10 -35.31 13.21
C PHE A 177 -48.92 -36.34 12.08
N LYS A 178 -50.05 -36.83 11.48
CA LYS A 178 -50.00 -37.85 10.40
C LYS A 178 -49.05 -37.43 9.24
N ALA A 179 -49.05 -36.18 8.84
CA ALA A 179 -48.11 -35.65 7.84
C ALA A 179 -46.63 -35.76 8.29
N VAL A 180 -46.32 -35.40 9.53
CA VAL A 180 -44.99 -35.51 10.09
C VAL A 180 -44.54 -36.95 10.19
N GLN A 181 -45.46 -37.87 10.56
CA GLN A 181 -45.21 -39.29 10.59
C GLN A 181 -44.98 -39.88 9.19
N LEU A 182 -45.67 -39.41 8.17
CA LEU A 182 -45.43 -39.77 6.77
C LEU A 182 -44.04 -39.32 6.32
N ILE A 183 -43.70 -38.08 6.63
CA ILE A 183 -42.39 -37.52 6.37
C ILE A 183 -41.30 -38.31 7.11
N ILE A 184 -41.50 -38.65 8.40
CA ILE A 184 -40.56 -39.46 9.17
C ILE A 184 -40.41 -40.89 8.58
N LYS A 185 -41.56 -41.50 8.14
CA LYS A 185 -41.54 -42.79 7.45
C LYS A 185 -40.79 -42.74 6.13
N PHE A 186 -41.01 -41.67 5.32
CA PHE A 186 -40.31 -41.45 4.09
C PHE A 186 -38.78 -41.30 4.33
N PHE A 187 -38.39 -40.47 5.27
CA PHE A 187 -36.98 -40.30 5.63
C PHE A 187 -36.37 -41.58 6.22
N ARG A 188 -37.12 -42.38 7.02
CA ARG A 188 -36.66 -43.68 7.52
C ARG A 188 -36.47 -44.68 6.37
N LYS A 189 -37.36 -44.72 5.39
CA LYS A 189 -37.25 -45.58 4.22
C LYS A 189 -36.09 -45.14 3.29
N ALA A 190 -35.87 -43.84 3.12
CA ALA A 190 -34.74 -43.30 2.41
C ALA A 190 -33.40 -43.43 3.15
N TYR A 191 -33.43 -43.55 4.49
CA TYR A 191 -32.24 -43.66 5.31
C TYR A 191 -31.46 -44.98 5.16
N GLY A 192 -32.11 -46.04 4.74
CA GLY A 192 -31.47 -47.36 4.48
C GLY A 192 -30.47 -47.29 3.33
N PRO A 193 -30.88 -46.92 2.13
CA PRO A 193 -29.99 -46.64 0.98
C PRO A 193 -28.97 -45.53 1.30
N TRP A 194 -29.38 -44.47 2.02
CA TRP A 194 -28.50 -43.39 2.46
C TRP A 194 -27.32 -43.83 3.30
N LYS A 195 -27.50 -44.84 4.16
CA LYS A 195 -26.40 -45.47 4.95
C LYS A 195 -25.37 -46.19 4.09
N LYS A 196 -25.75 -46.65 2.92
CA LYS A 196 -24.89 -47.37 1.95
C LYS A 196 -24.17 -46.45 0.93
N ARG A 197 -24.36 -45.10 1.03
CA ARG A 197 -23.74 -44.16 0.10
C ARG A 197 -22.21 -44.27 0.10
N MET A 198 -21.61 -43.75 -0.98
CA MET A 198 -20.17 -43.86 -1.22
C MET A 198 -19.34 -43.22 -0.10
N ARG A 199 -18.15 -43.72 0.08
CA ARG A 199 -17.13 -43.14 0.95
C ARG A 199 -15.95 -42.79 0.07
N PHE A 200 -15.75 -41.49 -0.16
CA PHE A 200 -14.63 -41.03 -0.98
C PHE A 200 -13.28 -41.40 -0.36
N SER A 201 -12.32 -41.75 -1.20
CA SER A 201 -10.96 -42.08 -0.77
C SER A 201 -10.17 -40.80 -0.43
N TYR A 202 -9.11 -40.94 0.36
CA TYR A 202 -8.19 -39.79 0.57
C TYR A 202 -7.45 -39.39 -0.72
N ALA A 203 -7.19 -40.36 -1.61
CA ALA A 203 -6.63 -40.06 -2.94
C ALA A 203 -7.57 -39.15 -3.76
N PHE A 204 -8.87 -39.37 -3.73
CA PHE A 204 -9.84 -38.49 -4.37
C PHE A 204 -9.82 -37.08 -3.75
N TYR A 205 -9.75 -36.97 -2.43
CA TYR A 205 -9.60 -35.67 -1.77
C TYR A 205 -8.29 -34.98 -2.16
N ALA A 206 -7.19 -35.70 -2.28
CA ALA A 206 -5.92 -35.13 -2.72
C ALA A 206 -6.00 -34.60 -4.16
N ILE A 207 -6.66 -35.36 -5.07
CA ILE A 207 -6.88 -34.89 -6.45
C ILE A 207 -7.72 -33.61 -6.46
N VAL A 208 -8.85 -33.58 -5.74
CA VAL A 208 -9.69 -32.36 -5.63
C VAL A 208 -8.91 -31.20 -5.03
N PHE A 209 -8.11 -31.46 -3.98
CA PHE A 209 -7.25 -30.44 -3.37
C PHE A 209 -6.28 -29.85 -4.38
N ILE A 210 -5.56 -30.68 -5.13
CA ILE A 210 -4.58 -30.24 -6.12
C ILE A 210 -5.27 -29.47 -7.24
N LEU A 211 -6.34 -30.01 -7.82
CA LEU A 211 -7.03 -29.38 -8.94
C LEU A 211 -7.67 -28.04 -8.54
N LEU A 212 -8.34 -27.99 -7.39
CA LEU A 212 -8.98 -26.75 -6.93
C LEU A 212 -7.93 -25.70 -6.60
N THR A 213 -6.89 -26.05 -5.82
CA THR A 213 -5.83 -25.09 -5.48
C THR A 213 -5.13 -24.57 -6.75
N SER A 214 -4.88 -25.43 -7.75
CA SER A 214 -4.30 -25.02 -9.03
C SER A 214 -5.23 -24.09 -9.82
N ALA A 215 -6.52 -24.39 -9.85
CA ALA A 215 -7.51 -23.54 -10.51
C ALA A 215 -7.58 -22.15 -9.84
N GLU A 216 -7.52 -22.09 -8.50
CA GLU A 216 -7.54 -20.82 -7.77
C GLU A 216 -6.27 -19.99 -7.99
N VAL A 217 -5.08 -20.62 -8.13
CA VAL A 217 -3.86 -19.87 -8.51
C VAL A 217 -4.06 -19.18 -9.86
N ILE A 218 -4.58 -19.91 -10.86
CA ILE A 218 -4.82 -19.38 -12.20
C ILE A 218 -5.94 -18.32 -12.18
N PHE A 219 -6.99 -18.55 -11.41
CA PHE A 219 -8.09 -17.60 -11.26
C PHE A 219 -7.65 -16.27 -10.63
N LEU A 220 -6.85 -16.30 -9.57
CA LEU A 220 -6.31 -15.09 -8.98
C LEU A 220 -5.40 -14.34 -9.94
N GLN A 221 -4.57 -15.06 -10.71
CA GLN A 221 -3.70 -14.44 -11.71
C GLN A 221 -4.51 -13.83 -12.86
N TRP A 222 -5.56 -14.52 -13.31
CA TRP A 222 -6.48 -13.98 -14.31
C TRP A 222 -7.08 -12.63 -13.87
N GLY A 223 -7.47 -12.49 -12.61
CA GLY A 223 -7.99 -11.25 -12.02
C GLY A 223 -7.00 -10.08 -11.94
N MET A 224 -5.74 -10.28 -12.30
CA MET A 224 -4.72 -9.22 -12.37
C MET A 224 -4.66 -8.51 -13.72
N TYR A 225 -5.39 -8.99 -14.71
CA TYR A 225 -5.35 -8.47 -16.09
C TYR A 225 -6.72 -7.98 -16.53
N SER A 226 -6.73 -6.95 -17.39
CA SER A 226 -7.90 -6.44 -18.10
C SER A 226 -7.69 -6.58 -19.60
N GLU A 227 -8.79 -6.73 -20.36
CA GLU A 227 -8.69 -6.72 -21.82
C GLU A 227 -8.30 -5.31 -22.29
N PRO A 228 -7.25 -5.21 -23.13
CA PRO A 228 -6.83 -3.92 -23.63
C PRO A 228 -7.84 -3.34 -24.62
N THR A 229 -8.06 -2.05 -24.55
CA THR A 229 -8.81 -1.30 -25.56
C THR A 229 -7.82 -0.69 -26.55
N TYR A 230 -8.17 -0.77 -27.83
CA TYR A 230 -7.38 -0.20 -28.93
C TYR A 230 -8.17 0.91 -29.57
N ASP A 231 -7.54 2.07 -29.84
CA ASP A 231 -8.19 3.16 -30.53
C ASP A 231 -8.43 2.84 -32.02
N LYS A 232 -9.45 3.50 -32.60
CA LYS A 232 -9.77 3.38 -34.04
C LYS A 232 -8.68 4.05 -34.89
N GLY A 233 -7.66 3.32 -35.22
CA GLY A 233 -6.50 3.83 -35.96
C GLY A 233 -5.20 3.15 -35.59
N ASP A 234 -5.17 2.46 -34.44
CA ASP A 234 -4.02 1.69 -34.03
C ASP A 234 -3.84 0.45 -34.92
N GLU A 235 -2.82 0.46 -35.76
CA GLU A 235 -2.40 -0.71 -36.56
C GLU A 235 -1.68 -1.72 -35.68
N VAL A 236 -2.35 -2.25 -34.67
CA VAL A 236 -1.80 -3.32 -33.82
C VAL A 236 -2.04 -4.66 -34.51
N ASP A 237 -0.95 -5.42 -34.74
CA ASP A 237 -1.05 -6.74 -35.36
C ASP A 237 -1.82 -7.74 -34.49
N GLN A 238 -2.36 -8.79 -35.14
CA GLN A 238 -3.23 -9.74 -34.44
C GLN A 238 -2.49 -10.57 -33.39
N THR A 239 -1.20 -10.84 -33.59
CA THR A 239 -0.38 -11.59 -32.63
C THR A 239 -0.20 -10.79 -31.34
N THR A 240 0.10 -9.51 -31.47
CA THR A 240 0.18 -8.58 -30.34
C THR A 240 -1.15 -8.44 -29.61
N LYS A 241 -2.28 -8.37 -30.32
CA LYS A 241 -3.62 -8.38 -29.70
C LYS A 241 -3.87 -9.65 -28.88
N ILE A 242 -3.49 -10.80 -29.39
CA ILE A 242 -3.63 -12.09 -28.68
C ILE A 242 -2.71 -12.12 -27.45
N LEU A 243 -1.46 -11.71 -27.58
CA LEU A 243 -0.49 -11.73 -26.48
C LEU A 243 -0.88 -10.76 -25.35
N ASN A 244 -1.46 -9.63 -25.70
CA ASN A 244 -1.90 -8.62 -24.74
C ASN A 244 -3.29 -8.89 -24.14
N SER A 245 -4.05 -9.82 -24.71
CA SER A 245 -5.34 -10.24 -24.14
C SER A 245 -5.16 -10.87 -22.77
N VAL A 246 -6.19 -10.88 -21.95
CA VAL A 246 -6.18 -11.56 -20.64
C VAL A 246 -5.76 -13.01 -20.78
N ALA A 247 -6.26 -13.72 -21.79
CA ALA A 247 -5.87 -15.10 -22.07
C ALA A 247 -4.38 -15.23 -22.43
N GLY A 248 -3.83 -14.31 -23.22
CA GLY A 248 -2.42 -14.26 -23.59
C GLY A 248 -1.53 -14.02 -22.37
N GLN A 249 -1.87 -13.05 -21.53
CA GLN A 249 -1.13 -12.72 -20.30
C GLN A 249 -1.14 -13.88 -19.30
N VAL A 250 -2.28 -14.52 -19.08
CA VAL A 250 -2.37 -15.72 -18.21
C VAL A 250 -1.55 -16.89 -18.79
N THR A 251 -1.56 -17.06 -20.10
CA THR A 251 -0.75 -18.10 -20.77
C THR A 251 0.73 -17.82 -20.61
N LYS A 252 1.15 -16.56 -20.78
CA LYS A 252 2.53 -16.13 -20.53
C LYS A 252 2.95 -16.41 -19.09
N PHE A 253 2.13 -16.04 -18.12
CA PHE A 253 2.37 -16.33 -16.71
C PHE A 253 2.55 -17.83 -16.44
N VAL A 254 1.67 -18.67 -16.95
CA VAL A 254 1.76 -20.13 -16.81
C VAL A 254 3.00 -20.67 -17.49
N SER A 255 3.33 -20.19 -18.70
CA SER A 255 4.53 -20.59 -19.43
C SER A 255 5.79 -20.26 -18.67
N GLN A 256 5.92 -19.04 -18.19
CA GLN A 256 7.08 -18.61 -17.39
C GLN A 256 7.27 -19.47 -16.13
N MET A 257 6.19 -19.84 -15.46
CA MET A 257 6.25 -20.65 -14.26
C MET A 257 6.70 -22.09 -14.50
N TRP A 258 6.34 -22.67 -15.64
CA TRP A 258 6.58 -24.09 -15.90
C TRP A 258 7.75 -24.35 -16.83
N LEU A 259 8.00 -23.46 -17.80
CA LEU A 259 8.95 -23.72 -18.88
C LEU A 259 10.25 -22.95 -18.73
N GLU A 260 10.20 -21.72 -18.20
CA GLU A 260 11.38 -20.82 -18.25
C GLU A 260 12.30 -20.94 -17.05
N GLN A 261 11.95 -21.59 -16.00
CA GLN A 261 12.81 -21.78 -14.82
C GLN A 261 12.11 -21.62 -13.47
N LYS A 262 10.84 -21.28 -13.45
CA LYS A 262 10.38 -20.65 -12.23
C LYS A 262 9.17 -21.38 -11.70
N SER A 263 9.39 -22.01 -10.61
CA SER A 263 8.32 -22.68 -9.91
C SER A 263 7.45 -21.69 -9.10
N LEU A 264 7.26 -20.47 -9.60
CA LEU A 264 6.39 -19.45 -8.96
C LEU A 264 4.97 -19.96 -8.76
N PHE A 265 4.47 -20.76 -9.70
CA PHE A 265 3.22 -21.47 -9.48
C PHE A 265 3.25 -22.29 -8.18
N LEU A 266 4.37 -22.95 -7.86
CA LEU A 266 4.51 -23.75 -6.65
C LEU A 266 4.47 -22.85 -5.40
N VAL A 267 5.04 -21.64 -5.43
CA VAL A 267 4.99 -20.69 -4.32
C VAL A 267 3.54 -20.28 -4.02
N ASN A 268 2.78 -19.91 -5.05
CA ASN A 268 1.36 -19.57 -4.95
C ASN A 268 0.52 -20.78 -4.52
N PHE A 269 0.77 -21.94 -5.12
CA PHE A 269 0.09 -23.20 -4.79
C PHE A 269 0.32 -23.61 -3.33
N VAL A 270 1.55 -23.48 -2.82
CA VAL A 270 1.86 -23.80 -1.41
C VAL A 270 1.17 -22.80 -0.50
N GLY A 271 1.19 -21.51 -0.80
CA GLY A 271 0.50 -20.49 -0.02
C GLY A 271 -1.00 -20.78 0.12
N LEU A 272 -1.71 -20.91 -1.01
CA LEU A 272 -3.14 -21.23 -1.03
C LEU A 272 -3.42 -22.62 -0.46
N GLY A 273 -2.57 -23.61 -0.78
CA GLY A 273 -2.70 -24.97 -0.27
C GLY A 273 -2.58 -25.07 1.24
N LEU A 274 -1.70 -24.28 1.87
CA LEU A 274 -1.60 -24.21 3.33
C LEU A 274 -2.86 -23.59 3.96
N ILE A 275 -3.46 -22.58 3.35
CA ILE A 275 -4.75 -22.01 3.78
C ILE A 275 -5.83 -23.09 3.71
N TYR A 276 -5.94 -23.77 2.58
CA TYR A 276 -6.93 -24.83 2.39
C TYR A 276 -6.70 -26.00 3.34
N LEU A 277 -5.45 -26.44 3.53
CA LEU A 277 -5.09 -27.50 4.47
C LEU A 277 -5.46 -27.15 5.91
N ALA A 278 -5.18 -25.91 6.35
CA ALA A 278 -5.58 -25.42 7.64
C ALA A 278 -7.10 -25.47 7.82
N LEU A 279 -7.88 -25.05 6.83
CA LEU A 279 -9.34 -25.15 6.84
C LEU A 279 -9.82 -26.60 6.94
N ILE A 280 -9.19 -27.55 6.23
CA ILE A 280 -9.53 -28.99 6.29
C ILE A 280 -9.34 -29.52 7.73
N PHE A 281 -8.23 -29.21 8.37
CA PHE A 281 -7.92 -29.71 9.72
C PHE A 281 -8.71 -28.98 10.81
N VAL A 282 -8.94 -27.67 10.67
CA VAL A 282 -9.75 -26.89 11.63
C VAL A 282 -11.21 -27.32 11.59
N THR A 283 -11.81 -27.43 10.41
CA THR A 283 -13.21 -27.87 10.26
C THR A 283 -13.36 -29.37 10.48
N ASN A 284 -12.30 -30.13 10.23
CA ASN A 284 -12.28 -31.59 10.17
C ASN A 284 -13.30 -32.19 9.18
N ARG A 285 -13.66 -31.42 8.16
CA ARG A 285 -14.66 -31.78 7.13
C ARG A 285 -14.21 -31.27 5.78
N PHE A 286 -13.81 -32.22 4.92
CA PHE A 286 -13.25 -31.86 3.60
C PHE A 286 -14.16 -30.91 2.80
N TRP A 287 -15.42 -31.32 2.57
CA TRP A 287 -16.35 -30.55 1.73
C TRP A 287 -16.77 -29.21 2.34
N ILE A 288 -16.77 -29.07 3.67
CA ILE A 288 -16.99 -27.77 4.33
C ILE A 288 -15.76 -26.88 4.16
N ALA A 289 -14.57 -27.44 4.29
CA ALA A 289 -13.33 -26.69 4.04
C ALA A 289 -13.23 -26.26 2.56
N THR A 290 -13.60 -27.14 1.63
CA THR A 290 -13.68 -26.86 0.19
C THR A 290 -14.64 -25.71 -0.08
N LEU A 291 -15.83 -25.75 0.51
CA LEU A 291 -16.83 -24.70 0.39
C LEU A 291 -16.28 -23.36 0.89
N LEU A 292 -15.72 -23.33 2.09
CA LEU A 292 -15.18 -22.11 2.69
C LEU A 292 -14.00 -21.56 1.88
N PHE A 293 -13.08 -22.44 1.47
CA PHE A 293 -11.91 -22.06 0.68
C PHE A 293 -12.32 -21.50 -0.68
N GLY A 294 -13.10 -22.24 -1.47
CA GLY A 294 -13.51 -21.80 -2.80
C GLY A 294 -14.32 -20.52 -2.76
N THR A 295 -15.29 -20.41 -1.83
CA THR A 295 -16.07 -19.17 -1.69
C THR A 295 -15.19 -17.97 -1.28
N ALA A 296 -14.28 -18.17 -0.33
CA ALA A 296 -13.42 -17.08 0.14
C ALA A 296 -12.45 -16.62 -0.95
N ILE A 297 -11.81 -17.54 -1.68
CA ILE A 297 -10.86 -17.19 -2.74
C ILE A 297 -11.59 -16.60 -3.97
N THR A 298 -12.79 -17.12 -4.33
CA THR A 298 -13.60 -16.49 -5.39
C THR A 298 -13.96 -15.05 -5.03
N ALA A 299 -14.44 -14.80 -3.80
CA ALA A 299 -14.76 -13.45 -3.34
C ALA A 299 -13.51 -12.54 -3.31
N PHE A 300 -12.38 -13.05 -2.83
CA PHE A 300 -11.12 -12.34 -2.83
C PHE A 300 -10.65 -11.98 -4.25
N GLY A 301 -10.67 -12.96 -5.18
CA GLY A 301 -10.22 -12.75 -6.56
C GLY A 301 -11.07 -11.72 -7.31
N VAL A 302 -12.40 -11.74 -7.10
CA VAL A 302 -13.30 -10.73 -7.69
C VAL A 302 -13.04 -9.35 -7.10
N ALA A 303 -12.95 -9.24 -5.78
CA ALA A 303 -12.66 -7.97 -5.13
C ALA A 303 -11.27 -7.43 -5.53
N ASN A 304 -10.28 -8.33 -5.68
CA ASN A 304 -8.94 -7.98 -6.17
C ASN A 304 -8.98 -7.45 -7.61
N SER A 305 -9.73 -8.11 -8.50
CA SER A 305 -9.88 -7.67 -9.88
C SER A 305 -10.55 -6.30 -9.98
N ILE A 306 -11.59 -6.05 -9.19
CA ILE A 306 -12.25 -4.74 -9.12
C ILE A 306 -11.28 -3.67 -8.61
N LYS A 307 -10.51 -3.96 -7.55
CA LYS A 307 -9.53 -3.01 -7.00
C LYS A 307 -8.42 -2.70 -8.02
N ILE A 308 -7.94 -3.71 -8.77
CA ILE A 308 -6.97 -3.51 -9.85
C ILE A 308 -7.53 -2.58 -10.94
N GLN A 309 -8.78 -2.79 -11.35
CA GLN A 309 -9.42 -1.97 -12.39
C GLN A 309 -9.65 -0.52 -11.93
N LEU A 310 -9.95 -0.30 -10.64
CA LEU A 310 -10.25 1.02 -10.08
C LEU A 310 -9.02 1.81 -9.68
N ARG A 311 -7.97 1.14 -9.20
CA ARG A 311 -6.83 1.78 -8.51
C ARG A 311 -5.47 1.27 -8.96
N ASN A 312 -5.43 0.35 -9.90
CA ASN A 312 -4.23 -0.40 -10.28
C ASN A 312 -3.45 -0.98 -9.08
N GLU A 313 -4.17 -1.36 -8.02
CA GLU A 313 -3.61 -1.94 -6.80
C GLU A 313 -4.23 -3.30 -6.48
N PRO A 314 -3.48 -4.32 -6.08
CA PRO A 314 -4.03 -5.57 -5.57
C PRO A 314 -4.61 -5.38 -4.17
N ILE A 315 -5.41 -6.34 -3.71
CA ILE A 315 -5.77 -6.42 -2.30
C ILE A 315 -4.54 -6.81 -1.47
N ILE A 316 -4.26 -6.02 -0.46
CA ILE A 316 -3.20 -6.25 0.53
C ILE A 316 -3.80 -6.53 1.92
N PRO A 317 -3.05 -7.14 2.84
CA PRO A 317 -3.57 -7.42 4.20
C PRO A 317 -4.08 -6.20 4.94
N ALA A 318 -3.53 -5.02 4.65
CA ALA A 318 -3.97 -3.76 5.25
C ALA A 318 -5.42 -3.38 4.90
N ASP A 319 -5.93 -3.79 3.75
CA ASP A 319 -7.32 -3.51 3.34
C ASP A 319 -8.34 -4.10 4.31
N PHE A 320 -7.99 -5.20 4.99
CA PHE A 320 -8.87 -5.81 5.99
C PHE A 320 -9.03 -4.98 7.27
N THR A 321 -8.16 -4.00 7.51
CA THR A 321 -8.30 -3.08 8.64
C THR A 321 -9.51 -2.15 8.45
N PHE A 322 -9.86 -1.78 7.22
CA PHE A 322 -11.05 -0.98 6.90
C PHE A 322 -12.36 -1.74 7.14
N ILE A 323 -12.36 -3.04 6.87
CA ILE A 323 -13.55 -3.90 7.10
C ILE A 323 -13.88 -3.97 8.59
N SER A 324 -12.88 -3.92 9.47
CA SER A 324 -13.06 -3.97 10.93
C SER A 324 -13.46 -2.62 11.55
N GLY A 325 -13.28 -1.50 10.83
CA GLY A 325 -13.54 -0.13 11.30
C GLY A 325 -15.00 0.36 11.24
N GLY A 326 -15.94 -0.46 10.76
CA GLY A 326 -17.38 -0.14 10.77
C GLY A 326 -17.96 0.36 9.44
N ASP A 327 -17.12 0.64 8.43
CA ASP A 327 -17.55 1.13 7.10
C ASP A 327 -17.96 0.02 6.11
N ALA A 328 -18.05 -1.21 6.59
CA ALA A 328 -18.41 -2.36 5.75
C ALA A 328 -19.78 -2.21 5.03
N GLY A 329 -20.62 -1.26 5.45
CA GLY A 329 -21.91 -0.97 4.80
C GLY A 329 -21.77 -0.27 3.44
N ASN A 330 -20.67 0.41 3.19
CA ASN A 330 -20.45 1.21 1.99
C ASN A 330 -19.67 0.49 0.89
N ILE A 331 -19.20 -0.74 1.12
CA ILE A 331 -18.41 -1.49 0.13
C ILE A 331 -19.20 -1.69 -1.18
N ALA A 332 -20.51 -1.84 -1.11
CA ALA A 332 -21.34 -2.00 -2.30
C ALA A 332 -21.43 -0.73 -3.17
N SER A 333 -21.25 0.46 -2.60
CA SER A 333 -21.24 1.73 -3.35
C SER A 333 -19.94 1.97 -4.14
N PHE A 334 -18.91 1.18 -3.87
CA PHE A 334 -17.63 1.25 -4.59
C PHE A 334 -17.56 0.29 -5.80
N ILE A 335 -18.62 -0.47 -6.09
CA ILE A 335 -18.65 -1.35 -7.26
C ILE A 335 -19.10 -0.52 -8.46
N PRO A 336 -18.26 -0.32 -9.48
CA PRO A 336 -18.63 0.41 -10.69
C PRO A 336 -19.77 -0.31 -11.43
N ASP A 337 -20.62 0.46 -12.10
CA ASP A 337 -21.73 -0.06 -12.89
C ASP A 337 -21.27 -1.06 -13.98
N ASN A 338 -20.10 -0.82 -14.57
CA ASN A 338 -19.50 -1.72 -15.57
C ASN A 338 -19.01 -3.05 -14.99
N SER A 339 -18.80 -3.14 -13.66
CA SER A 339 -18.36 -4.37 -12.98
C SER A 339 -19.52 -5.22 -12.44
N GLN A 340 -20.76 -4.78 -12.59
CA GLN A 340 -21.93 -5.46 -12.03
C GLN A 340 -22.10 -6.87 -12.63
N GLN A 341 -21.93 -7.03 -13.94
CA GLN A 341 -21.98 -8.34 -14.60
C GLN A 341 -20.92 -9.30 -14.07
N PHE A 342 -19.75 -8.81 -13.75
CA PHE A 342 -18.66 -9.61 -13.19
C PHE A 342 -19.01 -10.11 -11.77
N VAL A 343 -19.60 -9.25 -10.95
CA VAL A 343 -20.08 -9.62 -9.61
C VAL A 343 -21.22 -10.65 -9.68
N GLU A 344 -22.17 -10.50 -10.60
CA GLU A 344 -23.26 -11.45 -10.81
C GLU A 344 -22.75 -12.84 -11.25
N ASN A 345 -21.76 -12.87 -12.12
CA ASN A 345 -21.10 -14.12 -12.54
C ASN A 345 -20.40 -14.78 -11.34
N ALA A 346 -19.72 -13.99 -10.49
CA ALA A 346 -19.08 -14.48 -9.28
C ALA A 346 -20.08 -15.05 -8.27
N VAL A 347 -21.19 -14.36 -8.04
CA VAL A 347 -22.30 -14.88 -7.18
C VAL A 347 -22.83 -16.20 -7.74
N THR A 348 -22.98 -16.30 -9.04
CA THR A 348 -23.40 -17.55 -9.70
C THR A 348 -22.41 -18.69 -9.46
N VAL A 349 -21.10 -18.42 -9.61
CA VAL A 349 -20.03 -19.40 -9.31
C VAL A 349 -20.09 -19.83 -7.84
N VAL A 350 -20.24 -18.89 -6.91
CA VAL A 350 -20.36 -19.19 -5.48
C VAL A 350 -21.59 -20.07 -5.19
N ILE A 351 -22.74 -19.79 -5.83
CA ILE A 351 -23.95 -20.62 -5.69
C ILE A 351 -23.66 -22.04 -6.16
N TRP A 352 -22.96 -22.22 -7.30
CA TRP A 352 -22.56 -23.55 -7.79
C TRP A 352 -21.58 -24.24 -6.84
N ILE A 353 -20.59 -23.53 -6.29
CA ILE A 353 -19.67 -24.07 -5.29
C ILE A 353 -20.46 -24.56 -4.08
N ILE A 354 -21.40 -23.76 -3.57
CA ILE A 354 -22.27 -24.15 -2.44
C ILE A 354 -23.07 -25.40 -2.80
N ALA A 355 -23.75 -25.42 -3.96
CA ALA A 355 -24.58 -26.54 -4.38
C ALA A 355 -23.80 -27.84 -4.55
N ILE A 356 -22.65 -27.78 -5.21
CA ILE A 356 -21.77 -28.94 -5.46
C ILE A 356 -21.19 -29.44 -4.16
N CYS A 357 -20.65 -28.56 -3.30
CA CYS A 357 -20.06 -28.96 -2.02
C CYS A 357 -21.10 -29.54 -1.08
N LEU A 358 -22.33 -29.01 -1.04
CA LEU A 358 -23.42 -29.57 -0.26
C LEU A 358 -23.84 -30.95 -0.81
N LEU A 359 -23.96 -31.10 -2.13
CA LEU A 359 -24.26 -32.38 -2.74
C LEU A 359 -23.19 -33.41 -2.42
N LEU A 360 -21.91 -33.09 -2.59
CA LEU A 360 -20.79 -33.98 -2.30
C LEU A 360 -20.70 -34.29 -0.79
N PHE A 361 -20.95 -33.31 0.08
CA PHE A 361 -21.05 -33.52 1.52
C PHE A 361 -22.18 -34.48 1.89
N LEU A 362 -23.33 -34.41 1.20
CA LEU A 362 -24.44 -35.33 1.39
C LEU A 362 -24.14 -36.72 0.83
N LEU A 363 -23.48 -36.85 -0.30
CA LEU A 363 -23.11 -38.12 -0.93
C LEU A 363 -21.99 -38.82 -0.17
N ASP A 364 -21.08 -38.08 0.44
CA ASP A 364 -19.95 -38.65 1.17
C ASP A 364 -20.36 -39.20 2.53
N ARG A 365 -20.09 -40.49 2.73
CA ARG A 365 -20.31 -41.13 4.02
C ARG A 365 -19.27 -40.76 5.07
N ARG A 366 -18.15 -40.17 4.70
CA ARG A 366 -17.08 -39.75 5.61
C ARG A 366 -17.48 -38.50 6.38
N LYS A 367 -17.78 -38.65 7.65
CA LYS A 367 -18.24 -37.52 8.50
C LYS A 367 -17.12 -36.62 9.02
N CYS A 368 -15.91 -37.12 9.09
CA CYS A 368 -14.73 -36.44 9.63
C CYS A 368 -13.53 -36.80 8.79
N PHE A 369 -12.62 -35.84 8.57
CA PHE A 369 -11.34 -36.08 7.91
C PHE A 369 -10.44 -36.94 8.80
N ILE A 370 -10.25 -36.51 10.04
CA ILE A 370 -9.65 -37.33 11.11
C ILE A 370 -10.78 -37.81 12.03
N TYR A 371 -10.83 -39.12 12.30
CA TYR A 371 -11.87 -39.67 13.17
C TYR A 371 -11.76 -39.10 14.58
N CYS A 372 -12.81 -38.44 15.05
CA CYS A 372 -12.95 -38.04 16.45
C CYS A 372 -14.42 -38.10 16.87
N SER A 373 -14.69 -38.33 18.14
CA SER A 373 -16.04 -38.32 18.71
C SER A 373 -16.23 -37.03 19.52
N TRP A 374 -16.94 -36.07 18.97
CA TRP A 374 -17.22 -34.81 19.63
C TRP A 374 -17.99 -34.93 20.95
N ARG A 375 -18.95 -35.88 21.00
CA ARG A 375 -19.79 -36.10 22.22
C ARG A 375 -19.10 -36.89 23.33
N LYS A 376 -18.15 -37.74 22.98
CA LYS A 376 -17.44 -38.62 23.91
C LYS A 376 -15.95 -38.71 23.55
N PRO A 377 -15.20 -37.57 23.65
CA PRO A 377 -13.84 -37.51 23.16
C PRO A 377 -12.88 -38.46 23.84
N PHE A 378 -13.10 -38.76 25.13
CA PHE A 378 -12.21 -39.56 25.95
C PHE A 378 -12.81 -40.94 26.38
N ALA A 379 -13.94 -41.36 25.78
CA ALA A 379 -14.62 -42.61 26.18
C ALA A 379 -13.91 -43.90 25.75
N SER A 380 -12.90 -43.83 24.90
CA SER A 380 -12.08 -44.97 24.46
C SER A 380 -10.73 -44.46 23.97
N ALA A 381 -9.69 -45.30 24.01
CA ALA A 381 -8.36 -44.98 23.47
C ALA A 381 -8.43 -44.48 22.03
N LYS A 382 -9.28 -45.08 21.18
CA LYS A 382 -9.48 -44.65 19.80
C LYS A 382 -10.04 -43.21 19.70
N ASN A 383 -11.02 -42.85 20.55
CA ASN A 383 -11.59 -41.52 20.56
C ASN A 383 -10.58 -40.49 21.09
N THR A 384 -9.85 -40.86 22.14
CA THR A 384 -8.80 -40.02 22.73
C THR A 384 -7.71 -39.73 21.72
N VAL A 385 -7.12 -40.74 21.08
CA VAL A 385 -6.10 -40.58 20.04
C VAL A 385 -6.63 -39.76 18.88
N GLY A 386 -7.85 -40.01 18.40
CA GLY A 386 -8.46 -39.25 17.32
C GLY A 386 -8.69 -37.79 17.66
N THR A 387 -9.06 -37.47 18.90
CA THR A 387 -9.24 -36.08 19.36
C THR A 387 -7.90 -35.33 19.42
N PHE A 388 -6.88 -35.96 20.00
CA PHE A 388 -5.54 -35.40 20.07
C PHE A 388 -4.93 -35.23 18.66
N SER A 389 -5.02 -36.25 17.79
CA SER A 389 -4.52 -36.18 16.42
C SER A 389 -5.20 -35.04 15.61
N ARG A 390 -6.51 -34.82 15.79
CA ARG A 390 -7.23 -33.72 15.18
C ARG A 390 -6.74 -32.37 15.70
N ALA A 391 -6.65 -32.22 17.02
CA ALA A 391 -6.20 -31.00 17.66
C ALA A 391 -4.76 -30.66 17.20
N LEU A 392 -3.87 -31.65 17.23
CA LEU A 392 -2.49 -31.50 16.76
C LEU A 392 -2.44 -31.11 15.29
N ALA A 393 -3.17 -31.81 14.42
CA ALA A 393 -3.19 -31.46 12.98
C ALA A 393 -3.71 -30.03 12.71
N ALA A 394 -4.74 -29.61 13.43
CA ALA A 394 -5.26 -28.23 13.29
C ALA A 394 -4.22 -27.20 13.77
N VAL A 395 -3.62 -27.41 14.95
CA VAL A 395 -2.59 -26.50 15.47
C VAL A 395 -1.37 -26.46 14.55
N VAL A 396 -0.84 -27.61 14.17
CA VAL A 396 0.36 -27.72 13.31
C VAL A 396 0.11 -27.04 11.95
N SER A 397 -1.05 -27.28 11.31
CA SER A 397 -1.36 -26.67 10.02
C SER A 397 -1.47 -25.13 10.10
N VAL A 398 -2.07 -24.59 11.16
CA VAL A 398 -2.17 -23.15 11.39
C VAL A 398 -0.79 -22.56 11.70
N VAL A 399 0.04 -23.24 12.50
CA VAL A 399 1.40 -22.77 12.83
C VAL A 399 2.28 -22.77 11.57
N ILE A 400 2.19 -23.80 10.72
CA ILE A 400 2.95 -23.84 9.46
C ILE A 400 2.49 -22.71 8.53
N LEU A 401 1.18 -22.50 8.36
CA LEU A 401 0.65 -21.39 7.57
C LEU A 401 1.12 -20.04 8.11
N ALA A 402 0.99 -19.83 9.41
CA ALA A 402 1.42 -18.57 10.02
C ALA A 402 2.93 -18.38 9.88
N SER A 403 3.74 -19.42 10.12
CA SER A 403 5.19 -19.35 9.93
C SER A 403 5.57 -19.10 8.47
N TYR A 404 4.90 -19.73 7.51
CA TYR A 404 5.12 -19.49 6.08
C TYR A 404 4.84 -18.04 5.72
N ALA A 405 3.64 -17.54 6.03
CA ALA A 405 3.21 -16.19 5.67
C ALA A 405 4.05 -15.10 6.34
N THR A 406 4.30 -15.20 7.67
CA THR A 406 5.05 -14.18 8.41
C THR A 406 6.53 -14.10 8.03
N ASN A 407 7.11 -15.17 7.48
CA ASN A 407 8.49 -15.20 7.04
C ASN A 407 8.65 -14.92 5.54
N LEU A 408 7.59 -15.03 4.74
CA LEU A 408 7.68 -14.87 3.29
C LEU A 408 8.15 -13.48 2.87
N GLY A 409 7.67 -12.42 3.53
CA GLY A 409 8.10 -11.04 3.32
C GLY A 409 9.35 -10.63 4.08
N THR A 410 10.00 -11.55 4.80
CA THR A 410 11.21 -11.25 5.56
C THR A 410 12.43 -11.79 4.84
N GLY A 411 13.29 -10.90 4.33
CA GLY A 411 14.52 -11.27 3.64
C GLY A 411 15.38 -12.22 4.46
N GLY A 412 16.00 -13.21 3.81
CA GLY A 412 16.87 -14.19 4.46
C GLY A 412 16.16 -15.25 5.33
N SER A 413 14.84 -15.16 5.52
CA SER A 413 14.07 -16.16 6.26
C SER A 413 13.88 -17.45 5.46
N TRP A 414 13.45 -18.52 6.12
CA TRP A 414 13.34 -19.86 5.49
C TRP A 414 12.35 -19.90 4.33
N SER A 415 11.16 -19.26 4.45
CA SER A 415 10.16 -19.26 3.37
C SER A 415 10.51 -18.27 2.28
N ASN A 416 11.12 -17.13 2.60
CA ASN A 416 11.62 -16.17 1.63
C ASN A 416 12.75 -16.78 0.79
N MET A 417 13.78 -17.36 1.41
CA MET A 417 14.88 -18.05 0.70
C MET A 417 14.37 -19.21 -0.16
N TRP A 418 13.37 -19.96 0.32
CA TRP A 418 12.75 -21.01 -0.48
C TRP A 418 12.01 -20.43 -1.68
N ALA A 419 11.20 -19.41 -1.48
CA ALA A 419 10.44 -18.74 -2.55
C ALA A 419 11.38 -18.09 -3.59
N ALA A 420 12.47 -17.43 -3.14
CA ALA A 420 13.48 -16.85 -4.03
C ALA A 420 14.13 -17.89 -4.94
N LYS A 421 14.42 -19.10 -4.42
CA LYS A 421 14.90 -20.23 -5.24
C LYS A 421 13.88 -20.70 -6.28
N GLN A 422 12.60 -20.39 -6.10
CA GLN A 422 11.52 -20.67 -7.04
C GLN A 422 11.27 -19.49 -7.99
N GLY A 423 12.04 -18.41 -7.90
CA GLY A 423 11.93 -17.24 -8.76
C GLY A 423 11.12 -16.08 -8.17
N TYR A 424 10.79 -16.11 -6.87
CA TYR A 424 10.14 -14.99 -6.19
C TYR A 424 11.10 -13.79 -6.09
N THR A 425 10.73 -12.70 -6.72
CA THR A 425 11.51 -11.45 -6.80
C THR A 425 10.58 -10.26 -6.57
N PRO A 426 10.29 -9.90 -5.29
CA PRO A 426 9.46 -8.73 -5.01
C PRO A 426 10.24 -7.45 -5.30
N THR A 427 9.59 -6.48 -5.92
CA THR A 427 10.13 -5.13 -6.17
C THR A 427 9.79 -4.17 -5.04
N LEU A 428 8.63 -4.37 -4.40
CA LEU A 428 8.07 -3.57 -3.31
C LEU A 428 7.81 -2.08 -3.64
N PHE A 429 7.99 -1.65 -4.88
CA PHE A 429 7.63 -0.31 -5.32
C PHE A 429 6.28 -0.27 -6.06
N ASP A 430 5.93 -1.34 -6.77
CA ASP A 430 4.62 -1.50 -7.43
C ASP A 430 3.96 -2.81 -6.99
N ALA A 431 2.95 -2.71 -6.13
CA ALA A 431 2.23 -3.88 -5.63
C ALA A 431 1.46 -4.63 -6.72
N ALA A 432 1.01 -3.93 -7.77
CA ALA A 432 0.32 -4.56 -8.89
C ALA A 432 1.31 -5.32 -9.77
N GLU A 433 2.48 -4.76 -10.03
CA GLU A 433 3.56 -5.45 -10.75
C GLU A 433 4.05 -6.66 -9.96
N ASP A 434 4.28 -6.51 -8.66
CA ASP A 434 4.62 -7.64 -7.80
C ASP A 434 3.58 -8.76 -7.85
N ALA A 435 2.29 -8.42 -7.85
CA ALA A 435 1.22 -9.40 -7.94
C ALA A 435 1.12 -10.05 -9.35
N ARG A 436 1.40 -9.30 -10.41
CA ARG A 436 1.49 -9.85 -11.78
C ARG A 436 2.67 -10.79 -11.94
N ASN A 437 3.84 -10.40 -11.44
CA ASN A 437 5.08 -11.16 -11.62
C ASN A 437 5.22 -12.33 -10.64
N ASN A 438 4.84 -12.16 -9.37
CA ASN A 438 5.01 -13.16 -8.32
C ASN A 438 3.73 -13.93 -7.98
N GLY A 439 2.59 -13.48 -8.47
CA GLY A 439 1.25 -14.00 -8.17
C GLY A 439 0.59 -13.34 -6.96
N PRO A 440 -0.74 -13.04 -7.04
CA PRO A 440 -1.47 -12.27 -6.04
C PRO A 440 -1.47 -12.93 -4.65
N ALA A 441 -1.56 -14.27 -4.59
CA ALA A 441 -1.53 -14.97 -3.32
C ALA A 441 -0.17 -14.86 -2.62
N THR A 442 0.93 -14.92 -3.38
CA THR A 442 2.29 -14.77 -2.84
C THR A 442 2.50 -13.34 -2.36
N THR A 443 2.15 -12.33 -3.16
CA THR A 443 2.26 -10.92 -2.79
C THR A 443 1.42 -10.60 -1.55
N PHE A 444 0.17 -11.06 -1.49
CA PHE A 444 -0.67 -10.88 -0.30
C PHE A 444 -0.03 -11.50 0.96
N LEU A 445 0.46 -12.75 0.87
CA LEU A 445 1.04 -13.44 2.01
C LEU A 445 2.37 -12.82 2.46
N SER A 446 3.18 -12.29 1.53
CA SER A 446 4.45 -11.63 1.87
C SER A 446 4.24 -10.33 2.64
N LEU A 447 3.12 -9.64 2.41
CA LEU A 447 2.77 -8.38 3.09
C LEU A 447 2.03 -8.60 4.42
N THR A 448 1.79 -9.86 4.87
CA THR A 448 1.02 -10.12 6.10
C THR A 448 1.71 -9.66 7.36
N LYS A 449 3.03 -9.71 7.42
CA LYS A 449 3.80 -9.22 8.55
C LYS A 449 5.29 -9.11 8.20
N ALA A 450 5.78 -7.90 8.05
CA ALA A 450 7.20 -7.61 8.19
C ALA A 450 7.47 -7.14 9.64
N PRO A 451 8.51 -7.63 10.34
CA PRO A 451 8.93 -7.04 11.60
C PRO A 451 9.30 -5.59 11.35
N THR A 452 8.64 -4.65 12.02
CA THR A 452 8.89 -3.22 11.79
C THR A 452 10.21 -2.79 12.41
N MET A 453 10.37 -3.06 13.71
CA MET A 453 11.62 -2.84 14.43
C MET A 453 11.61 -3.61 15.75
N ASP A 454 12.79 -3.88 16.27
CA ASP A 454 12.95 -4.51 17.56
C ASP A 454 12.49 -3.58 18.69
N LYS A 455 11.89 -4.20 19.73
CA LYS A 455 11.47 -3.46 20.89
C LYS A 455 12.68 -2.92 21.65
N PRO A 456 12.87 -1.57 21.73
CA PRO A 456 13.99 -1.00 22.46
C PRO A 456 13.93 -1.33 23.95
N GLU A 457 15.11 -1.46 24.56
CA GLU A 457 15.23 -1.69 25.99
C GLU A 457 14.59 -0.56 26.79
N GLY A 458 13.89 -0.93 27.86
CA GLY A 458 13.23 0.03 28.74
C GLY A 458 11.93 0.65 28.21
N TYR A 459 11.42 0.22 27.04
CA TYR A 459 10.16 0.74 26.53
C TYR A 459 9.00 0.47 27.48
N SER A 460 8.42 1.53 28.00
CA SER A 460 7.27 1.50 28.92
C SER A 460 6.54 2.84 28.93
N LYS A 461 5.29 2.89 29.42
CA LYS A 461 4.52 4.14 29.54
C LYS A 461 5.27 5.19 30.36
N GLN A 462 5.88 4.79 31.48
CA GLN A 462 6.67 5.69 32.34
C GLN A 462 7.88 6.27 31.61
N LYS A 463 8.58 5.44 30.79
CA LYS A 463 9.74 5.92 30.01
C LYS A 463 9.29 6.91 28.94
N MET A 464 8.16 6.64 28.24
CA MET A 464 7.63 7.55 27.22
C MET A 464 7.17 8.87 27.85
N GLN A 465 6.51 8.85 29.00
CA GLN A 465 6.15 10.06 29.75
C GLN A 465 7.40 10.86 30.20
N ALA A 466 8.47 10.19 30.60
CA ALA A 466 9.73 10.87 30.95
C ALA A 466 10.39 11.53 29.72
N ILE A 467 10.34 10.86 28.55
CA ILE A 467 10.80 11.42 27.27
C ILE A 467 9.94 12.62 26.88
N SER A 468 8.62 12.51 26.94
CA SER A 468 7.73 13.64 26.68
C SER A 468 8.08 14.83 27.53
N LYS A 469 8.20 14.67 28.85
CA LYS A 469 8.58 15.75 29.78
C LYS A 469 9.96 16.34 29.48
N LYS A 470 10.95 15.50 29.11
CA LYS A 470 12.30 15.94 28.76
C LYS A 470 12.27 16.89 27.56
N TYR A 471 11.62 16.48 26.49
CA TYR A 471 11.62 17.25 25.24
C TYR A 471 10.61 18.40 25.25
N SER A 472 9.52 18.32 26.00
CA SER A 472 8.66 19.50 26.28
C SER A 472 9.44 20.61 26.97
N LYS A 473 10.31 20.27 27.96
CA LYS A 473 11.17 21.25 28.59
C LYS A 473 12.19 21.86 27.61
N LEU A 474 12.73 21.04 26.69
CA LEU A 474 13.66 21.51 25.66
C LEU A 474 12.94 22.42 24.67
N ALA A 475 11.78 21.99 24.13
CA ALA A 475 10.95 22.77 23.21
C ALA A 475 10.58 24.13 23.83
N ASN A 476 10.12 24.14 25.08
CA ASN A 476 9.82 25.38 25.81
C ASN A 476 11.05 26.29 26.00
N SER A 477 12.26 25.72 26.07
CA SER A 477 13.49 26.52 26.15
C SER A 477 13.80 27.16 24.78
N ILE A 478 13.73 26.41 23.71
CA ILE A 478 13.97 26.86 22.33
C ILE A 478 12.91 27.90 21.94
N ASN A 479 11.64 27.63 22.22
CA ASN A 479 10.50 28.49 21.84
C ASN A 479 10.50 29.87 22.52
N LYS A 480 11.33 30.09 23.56
CA LYS A 480 11.50 31.44 24.17
C LYS A 480 12.14 32.43 23.20
N SER A 481 13.02 31.99 22.32
CA SER A 481 13.69 32.79 21.30
C SER A 481 12.98 32.80 19.95
N ARG A 482 12.05 31.85 19.72
CA ARG A 482 11.34 31.70 18.46
C ARG A 482 10.13 32.63 18.38
N THR A 483 9.97 33.31 17.26
CA THR A 483 8.94 34.35 17.07
C THR A 483 7.82 33.94 16.14
N GLN A 484 8.04 32.99 15.24
CA GLN A 484 7.10 32.55 14.24
C GLN A 484 6.40 31.24 14.65
N GLN A 485 5.29 30.93 13.97
CA GLN A 485 4.70 29.58 13.96
C GLN A 485 5.00 28.93 12.61
N LEU A 486 5.24 27.65 12.56
CA LEU A 486 5.38 26.91 11.30
C LEU A 486 4.21 27.15 10.35
N THR A 487 3.01 27.21 10.91
CA THR A 487 1.75 27.40 10.20
C THR A 487 1.48 28.85 9.76
N ASP A 488 2.36 29.78 10.01
CA ASP A 488 2.22 31.16 9.51
C ASP A 488 2.72 31.28 8.07
N SER A 489 3.40 30.26 7.54
CA SER A 489 3.87 30.14 6.16
C SER A 489 3.24 28.91 5.48
N THR A 490 2.99 29.00 4.17
CA THR A 490 2.81 27.83 3.34
C THR A 490 4.14 27.09 3.24
N ALA A 491 4.19 25.83 3.60
CA ALA A 491 5.38 25.00 3.47
C ALA A 491 5.24 24.09 2.25
N ILE A 492 6.15 24.24 1.29
CA ILE A 492 6.21 23.39 0.09
C ILE A 492 7.39 22.44 0.25
N MET A 493 7.13 21.17 0.43
CA MET A 493 8.15 20.13 0.52
C MET A 493 8.27 19.43 -0.82
N ILE A 494 9.35 19.70 -1.55
CA ILE A 494 9.60 19.21 -2.90
C ILE A 494 10.64 18.10 -2.83
N LEU A 495 10.21 16.89 -3.13
CA LEU A 495 11.08 15.79 -3.52
C LEU A 495 11.29 15.88 -5.02
N SER A 496 12.50 16.28 -5.43
CA SER A 496 12.92 16.28 -6.82
C SER A 496 13.39 14.87 -7.19
N GLU A 497 12.63 14.19 -8.03
CA GLU A 497 12.88 12.81 -8.43
C GLU A 497 14.23 12.68 -9.14
N THR A 498 15.04 11.78 -8.66
CA THR A 498 16.40 11.49 -9.13
C THR A 498 17.21 12.78 -9.33
N PHE A 499 17.40 13.52 -8.24
CA PHE A 499 18.18 14.76 -8.24
C PHE A 499 19.37 14.65 -7.29
N ALA A 500 20.56 14.84 -7.83
CA ALA A 500 21.81 15.02 -7.09
C ALA A 500 22.84 15.63 -8.02
N ASP A 501 23.82 16.34 -7.46
CA ASP A 501 24.91 16.94 -8.22
C ASP A 501 25.91 15.87 -8.74
N PRO A 502 25.91 15.55 -10.03
CA PRO A 502 26.80 14.54 -10.58
C PRO A 502 28.27 14.97 -10.65
N THR A 503 28.55 16.26 -10.47
CA THR A 503 29.93 16.79 -10.51
C THR A 503 30.75 16.38 -9.28
N ARG A 504 30.12 15.79 -8.25
CA ARG A 504 30.81 15.21 -7.10
C ARG A 504 31.45 13.87 -7.37
N LEU A 505 30.99 13.18 -8.42
CA LEU A 505 31.54 11.86 -8.75
C LEU A 505 32.93 11.99 -9.38
N PRO A 506 33.87 11.14 -8.99
CA PRO A 506 35.20 11.13 -9.59
C PRO A 506 35.14 10.75 -11.07
N ASP A 507 36.12 11.19 -11.83
CA ASP A 507 36.29 10.79 -13.23
C ASP A 507 35.18 11.25 -14.21
N ILE A 508 34.25 12.09 -13.78
CA ILE A 508 33.20 12.67 -14.62
C ILE A 508 33.30 14.20 -14.59
N THR A 509 33.38 14.79 -15.75
CA THR A 509 33.37 16.25 -15.91
C THR A 509 32.39 16.66 -16.99
N PHE A 510 31.84 17.86 -16.90
CA PHE A 510 30.84 18.39 -17.83
C PHE A 510 31.36 19.63 -18.52
N ASP A 511 30.94 19.83 -19.78
CA ASP A 511 31.27 21.03 -20.53
C ASP A 511 30.61 22.29 -19.93
N GLU A 512 29.45 22.12 -19.30
CA GLU A 512 28.70 23.14 -18.56
C GLU A 512 28.27 22.59 -17.21
N ASP A 513 28.15 23.44 -16.18
CA ASP A 513 27.54 23.04 -14.90
C ASP A 513 26.08 22.64 -15.12
N PRO A 514 25.63 21.44 -14.78
CA PRO A 514 24.25 21.01 -14.96
C PRO A 514 23.24 21.73 -14.06
N ILE A 515 23.68 22.32 -12.93
CA ILE A 515 22.79 22.93 -11.93
C ILE A 515 23.26 24.33 -11.43
N PRO A 516 23.63 25.26 -12.31
CA PRO A 516 24.24 26.52 -11.89
C PRO A 516 23.30 27.41 -11.07
N ASN A 517 22.00 27.39 -11.35
CA ASN A 517 21.02 28.22 -10.64
C ASN A 517 20.75 27.67 -9.24
N ILE A 518 20.55 26.36 -9.11
CA ILE A 518 20.35 25.71 -7.80
C ILE A 518 21.60 25.90 -6.96
N ARG A 519 22.81 25.77 -7.53
CA ARG A 519 24.07 26.04 -6.84
C ARG A 519 24.15 27.48 -6.31
N ASN A 520 23.70 28.46 -7.10
CA ASN A 520 23.61 29.86 -6.65
C ASN A 520 22.58 30.05 -5.51
N ILE A 521 21.40 29.38 -5.61
CA ILE A 521 20.38 29.39 -4.56
C ILE A 521 20.96 28.80 -3.28
N MET A 522 21.61 27.65 -3.34
CA MET A 522 22.29 27.00 -2.21
C MET A 522 23.36 27.90 -1.60
N GLY A 523 24.06 28.70 -2.42
CA GLY A 523 25.04 29.70 -1.93
C GLY A 523 24.45 30.81 -1.06
N THR A 524 23.17 31.09 -1.19
CA THR A 524 22.49 32.26 -0.57
C THR A 524 21.43 31.89 0.45
N THR A 525 21.06 30.61 0.57
CA THR A 525 20.02 30.13 1.51
C THR A 525 20.54 28.94 2.33
N THR A 526 19.75 28.51 3.32
CA THR A 526 20.05 27.29 4.10
C THR A 526 20.12 26.10 3.17
N SER A 527 21.26 25.40 3.14
CA SER A 527 21.49 24.30 2.19
C SER A 527 22.63 23.39 2.63
N GLY A 528 22.70 22.24 2.03
CA GLY A 528 23.79 21.28 2.28
C GLY A 528 23.60 19.98 1.51
N THR A 529 24.38 19.00 1.91
CA THR A 529 24.31 17.63 1.40
C THR A 529 23.42 16.76 2.26
N MET A 530 22.57 15.97 1.66
CA MET A 530 21.73 14.99 2.33
C MET A 530 22.30 13.58 2.14
N LEU A 531 22.46 12.83 3.23
CA LEU A 531 22.77 11.40 3.16
C LEU A 531 21.48 10.61 2.90
N SER A 532 21.31 10.16 1.66
CA SER A 532 20.14 9.40 1.23
C SER A 532 20.28 7.91 1.56
N PRO A 533 19.20 7.22 1.93
CA PRO A 533 19.17 5.76 1.97
C PRO A 533 19.03 5.12 0.58
N GLY A 534 18.77 5.91 -0.47
CA GLY A 534 18.53 5.47 -1.84
C GLY A 534 19.72 5.67 -2.76
N TYR A 535 19.90 4.74 -3.70
CA TYR A 535 20.71 4.85 -4.89
C TYR A 535 20.03 4.04 -6.00
N GLY A 536 19.83 4.65 -7.14
CA GLY A 536 19.10 4.02 -8.25
C GLY A 536 17.64 3.67 -7.93
N GLY A 537 17.07 4.25 -6.87
CA GLY A 537 15.71 4.03 -6.45
C GLY A 537 15.49 4.20 -4.95
N GLY A 538 14.23 4.02 -4.52
CA GLY A 538 13.87 4.10 -3.11
C GLY A 538 13.16 5.40 -2.72
N THR A 539 12.72 6.21 -3.66
CA THR A 539 12.06 7.51 -3.50
C THR A 539 11.09 7.58 -2.32
N ALA A 540 10.18 6.60 -2.21
CA ALA A 540 9.20 6.56 -1.12
C ALA A 540 9.81 6.41 0.28
N ASN A 541 11.04 5.92 0.38
CA ASN A 541 11.76 5.80 1.65
C ASN A 541 12.24 7.16 2.15
N ILE A 542 12.76 7.96 1.22
CA ILE A 542 13.22 9.32 1.50
C ILE A 542 12.03 10.21 1.82
N GLU A 543 10.97 10.11 1.02
CA GLU A 543 9.69 10.79 1.24
C GLU A 543 9.08 10.46 2.61
N TYR A 544 9.04 9.17 2.99
CA TYR A 544 8.54 8.74 4.29
C TYR A 544 9.32 9.37 5.45
N GLN A 545 10.65 9.39 5.35
CA GLN A 545 11.50 10.02 6.37
C GLN A 545 11.24 11.53 6.47
N ALA A 546 11.14 12.23 5.33
CA ALA A 546 10.89 13.67 5.29
C ALA A 546 9.51 14.03 5.89
N LEU A 547 8.47 13.26 5.58
CA LEU A 547 7.11 13.50 6.08
C LEU A 547 6.93 13.14 7.55
N THR A 548 7.66 12.16 8.07
CA THR A 548 7.41 11.63 9.43
C THR A 548 8.47 11.99 10.45
N GLY A 549 9.67 12.35 10.01
CA GLY A 549 10.83 12.52 10.88
C GLY A 549 11.38 11.21 11.43
N LEU A 550 10.95 10.05 10.92
CA LEU A 550 11.42 8.72 11.33
C LEU A 550 12.53 8.24 10.40
N SER A 551 13.53 7.52 10.93
CA SER A 551 14.66 7.05 10.13
C SER A 551 14.57 5.56 9.82
N LEU A 552 14.87 5.18 8.57
CA LEU A 552 15.01 3.79 8.16
C LEU A 552 16.09 3.05 8.94
N ALA A 553 17.13 3.75 9.40
CA ALA A 553 18.21 3.19 10.19
C ALA A 553 17.75 2.53 11.51
N ASN A 554 16.56 2.86 11.99
CA ASN A 554 16.01 2.30 13.21
C ASN A 554 15.07 1.11 12.98
N PHE A 555 14.65 0.88 11.75
CA PHE A 555 13.80 -0.25 11.40
C PHE A 555 14.60 -1.56 11.30
N SER A 556 13.90 -2.68 11.36
CA SER A 556 14.51 -3.98 11.07
C SER A 556 14.89 -4.09 9.60
N ASP A 557 15.84 -4.99 9.28
CA ASP A 557 16.31 -5.19 7.89
C ASP A 557 15.19 -5.64 6.95
N SER A 558 14.13 -6.24 7.48
CA SER A 558 12.95 -6.66 6.70
C SER A 558 11.98 -5.51 6.39
N MET A 559 12.13 -4.34 6.99
CA MET A 559 11.37 -3.14 6.67
C MET A 559 12.11 -2.38 5.57
N ILE A 560 11.74 -2.65 4.33
CA ILE A 560 12.42 -2.14 3.15
C ILE A 560 11.70 -0.90 2.62
N VAL A 561 10.36 -0.98 2.50
CA VAL A 561 9.53 0.12 2.01
C VAL A 561 8.36 0.35 2.98
N PRO A 562 8.48 1.34 3.90
CA PRO A 562 7.41 1.65 4.86
C PRO A 562 6.05 1.93 4.21
N TYR A 563 6.02 2.52 3.02
CA TYR A 563 4.78 2.79 2.27
C TYR A 563 4.03 1.53 1.85
N GLN A 564 4.72 0.40 1.67
CA GLN A 564 4.11 -0.89 1.37
C GLN A 564 3.85 -1.74 2.62
N GLN A 565 4.77 -1.67 3.59
CA GLN A 565 4.82 -2.64 4.67
C GLN A 565 4.28 -2.10 6.01
N LEU A 566 4.29 -0.79 6.24
CA LEU A 566 3.96 -0.19 7.53
C LEU A 566 2.74 0.76 7.46
N VAL A 567 2.83 1.83 6.70
CA VAL A 567 1.80 2.89 6.66
C VAL A 567 0.41 2.35 6.36
N PRO A 568 0.22 1.43 5.39
CA PRO A 568 -1.09 0.85 5.12
C PRO A 568 -1.69 0.11 6.33
N THR A 569 -0.87 -0.38 7.25
CA THR A 569 -1.31 -1.13 8.44
C THR A 569 -1.65 -0.24 9.64
N GLN A 570 -1.24 1.02 9.62
CA GLN A 570 -1.48 1.97 10.71
C GLN A 570 -2.84 2.65 10.56
N SER A 571 -3.49 2.95 11.67
CA SER A 571 -4.80 3.63 11.64
C SER A 571 -4.66 5.13 11.34
N ASN A 572 -3.77 5.81 12.04
CA ASN A 572 -3.49 7.24 11.90
C ASN A 572 -1.99 7.45 12.16
N PRO A 573 -1.13 7.21 11.17
CA PRO A 573 0.29 7.52 11.28
C PRO A 573 0.48 9.03 11.40
N TYR A 574 1.44 9.45 12.22
CA TYR A 574 1.81 10.85 12.30
C TYR A 574 2.65 11.27 11.09
N SER A 575 2.40 12.49 10.61
CA SER A 575 3.21 13.17 9.60
C SER A 575 3.12 14.70 9.79
N PHE A 576 4.12 15.44 9.35
CA PHE A 576 4.25 16.87 9.63
C PHE A 576 3.16 17.75 9.01
N ASN A 577 2.57 17.34 7.90
CA ASN A 577 1.42 18.03 7.31
C ASN A 577 0.26 18.20 8.30
N GLN A 578 0.15 17.31 9.29
CA GLN A 578 -0.89 17.39 10.32
C GLN A 578 -0.77 18.62 11.22
N ILE A 579 0.38 19.28 11.27
CA ILE A 579 0.57 20.55 11.97
C ILE A 579 -0.34 21.63 11.34
N TRP A 580 -0.42 21.68 10.00
CA TRP A 580 -1.30 22.61 9.27
C TRP A 580 -2.77 22.18 9.32
N THR A 581 -3.05 20.87 9.17
CA THR A 581 -4.45 20.40 9.25
C THR A 581 -5.05 20.56 10.64
N GLN A 582 -4.27 20.51 11.71
CA GLN A 582 -4.75 20.82 13.05
C GLN A 582 -5.20 22.27 13.19
N LYS A 583 -4.54 23.21 12.51
CA LYS A 583 -4.85 24.65 12.59
C LYS A 583 -5.94 25.06 11.57
N TYR A 584 -5.88 24.54 10.37
CA TYR A 584 -6.69 25.03 9.25
C TYR A 584 -7.75 24.01 8.75
N GLY A 585 -7.85 22.84 9.38
CA GLY A 585 -8.78 21.78 8.98
C GLY A 585 -8.28 20.96 7.80
N GLU A 586 -9.20 20.26 7.14
CA GLU A 586 -8.86 19.35 6.05
C GLU A 586 -8.12 20.03 4.89
N SER A 587 -8.43 21.29 4.59
CA SER A 587 -7.74 22.08 3.55
C SER A 587 -6.32 22.52 3.94
N GLY A 588 -5.80 22.10 5.09
CA GLY A 588 -4.48 22.49 5.56
C GLY A 588 -3.33 21.71 4.91
N SER A 589 -3.58 20.67 4.12
CA SER A 589 -2.52 19.97 3.40
C SER A 589 -3.01 19.26 2.15
N GLU A 590 -2.22 19.39 1.08
CA GLU A 590 -2.45 18.77 -0.23
C GLU A 590 -1.15 18.19 -0.80
N ALA A 591 -1.26 17.30 -1.79
CA ALA A 591 -0.11 16.69 -2.43
C ALA A 591 -0.23 16.70 -3.95
N VAL A 592 0.91 16.88 -4.63
CA VAL A 592 1.03 16.86 -6.10
C VAL A 592 2.06 15.81 -6.50
N HIS A 593 1.66 14.90 -7.37
CA HIS A 593 2.54 13.88 -7.95
C HIS A 593 2.11 13.58 -9.39
N PRO A 594 2.77 14.12 -10.42
CA PRO A 594 2.37 14.01 -11.81
C PRO A 594 2.65 12.60 -12.38
N TYR A 595 2.22 11.58 -11.67
CA TYR A 595 2.30 10.17 -12.04
C TYR A 595 1.09 9.40 -11.53
N TYR A 596 1.10 8.07 -11.61
CA TYR A 596 -0.01 7.24 -11.13
C TYR A 596 -0.05 7.19 -9.59
N GLN A 597 -1.21 7.46 -9.02
CA GLN A 597 -1.44 7.47 -7.56
C GLN A 597 -1.19 6.11 -6.88
N SER A 598 -1.22 5.02 -7.66
CA SER A 598 -0.94 3.66 -7.15
C SER A 598 0.53 3.43 -6.83
N MET A 599 1.44 4.20 -7.43
CA MET A 599 2.87 4.08 -7.16
C MET A 599 3.16 4.29 -5.68
N TYR A 600 3.81 3.32 -5.04
CA TYR A 600 4.06 3.26 -3.61
C TYR A 600 2.79 3.36 -2.73
N LEU A 601 1.61 3.03 -3.28
CA LEU A 601 0.31 3.16 -2.58
C LEU A 601 0.05 4.60 -2.08
N ARG A 602 0.49 5.64 -2.80
CA ARG A 602 0.37 7.04 -2.36
C ARG A 602 -1.08 7.45 -2.12
N ASN A 603 -2.03 6.99 -2.95
CA ASN A 603 -3.46 7.22 -2.72
C ASN A 603 -3.96 6.72 -1.35
N THR A 604 -3.44 5.60 -0.88
CA THR A 604 -3.77 5.04 0.43
C THR A 604 -2.97 5.73 1.54
N ASN A 605 -1.68 5.93 1.33
CA ASN A 605 -0.77 6.45 2.35
C ASN A 605 -1.03 7.92 2.65
N TYR A 606 -1.21 8.77 1.64
CA TYR A 606 -1.50 10.19 1.83
C TYR A 606 -2.84 10.43 2.52
N LYS A 607 -3.85 9.64 2.17
CA LYS A 607 -5.13 9.67 2.90
C LYS A 607 -4.95 9.31 4.39
N LYS A 608 -4.07 8.36 4.72
CA LYS A 608 -3.76 8.00 6.12
C LYS A 608 -2.96 9.08 6.84
N PHE A 609 -2.09 9.79 6.13
CA PHE A 609 -1.37 10.95 6.66
C PHE A 609 -2.27 12.18 6.82
N GLY A 610 -3.47 12.16 6.26
CA GLY A 610 -4.46 13.23 6.40
C GLY A 610 -4.35 14.33 5.35
N PHE A 611 -3.75 14.06 4.20
CA PHE A 611 -3.85 14.95 3.04
C PHE A 611 -5.29 14.97 2.51
N SER A 612 -5.79 16.15 2.18
CA SER A 612 -7.15 16.33 1.66
C SER A 612 -7.28 15.88 0.21
N HIS A 613 -6.27 16.18 -0.60
CA HIS A 613 -6.21 15.84 -2.02
C HIS A 613 -4.83 15.31 -2.40
N LEU A 614 -4.83 14.43 -3.39
CA LEU A 614 -3.64 14.02 -4.14
C LEU A 614 -3.93 14.33 -5.61
N TYR A 615 -3.26 15.33 -6.14
CA TYR A 615 -3.26 15.67 -7.57
C TYR A 615 -2.29 14.74 -8.29
N SER A 616 -2.79 13.90 -9.19
CA SER A 616 -2.01 12.93 -9.93
C SER A 616 -2.60 12.71 -11.32
N LEU A 617 -1.95 11.95 -12.20
CA LEU A 617 -2.47 11.69 -13.55
C LEU A 617 -3.81 10.96 -13.58
N ASP A 618 -4.10 10.15 -12.56
CA ASP A 618 -5.25 9.24 -12.50
C ASP A 618 -6.10 9.37 -11.23
N SER A 619 -5.90 10.44 -10.46
CA SER A 619 -6.70 10.70 -9.25
C SER A 619 -8.04 11.36 -9.59
N ALA A 620 -8.92 11.46 -8.59
CA ALA A 620 -10.18 12.21 -8.72
C ALA A 620 -9.96 13.72 -8.95
N THR A 621 -8.79 14.23 -8.57
CA THR A 621 -8.30 15.58 -8.83
C THR A 621 -7.03 15.47 -9.66
N PRO A 622 -7.13 15.32 -10.99
CA PRO A 622 -5.94 15.18 -11.83
C PRO A 622 -5.11 16.48 -11.86
N VAL A 623 -3.80 16.33 -12.10
CA VAL A 623 -2.93 17.47 -12.45
C VAL A 623 -3.43 18.11 -13.74
N GLU A 624 -3.35 19.42 -13.84
CA GLU A 624 -3.84 20.17 -15.00
C GLU A 624 -2.75 20.35 -16.06
N HIS A 625 -1.48 20.47 -15.62
CA HIS A 625 -0.32 20.69 -16.48
C HIS A 625 0.45 19.37 -16.65
N THR A 626 0.53 18.88 -17.89
CA THR A 626 1.12 17.56 -18.19
C THR A 626 2.15 17.60 -19.31
N GLU A 627 2.64 18.79 -19.64
CA GLU A 627 3.64 18.98 -20.69
C GLU A 627 4.95 18.27 -20.31
N LYS A 628 5.56 17.70 -21.32
CA LYS A 628 6.80 16.92 -21.24
C LYS A 628 7.90 17.64 -22.02
N ILE A 629 9.15 17.25 -21.78
CA ILE A 629 10.29 17.75 -22.54
C ILE A 629 10.66 16.73 -23.61
N GLY A 630 10.63 17.14 -24.87
CA GLY A 630 10.93 16.25 -26.00
C GLY A 630 10.09 14.96 -25.98
N GLU A 631 10.74 13.84 -26.14
CA GLU A 631 10.10 12.50 -26.12
C GLU A 631 10.10 11.86 -24.73
N SER A 632 10.36 12.61 -23.65
CA SER A 632 10.34 12.08 -22.28
C SER A 632 8.99 11.45 -21.95
N PRO A 633 8.94 10.28 -21.29
CA PRO A 633 7.69 9.68 -20.86
C PRO A 633 7.04 10.41 -19.68
N TYR A 634 7.77 11.32 -19.03
CA TYR A 634 7.37 11.95 -17.77
C TYR A 634 6.96 13.40 -17.95
N VAL A 635 6.08 13.86 -17.08
CA VAL A 635 5.69 15.27 -16.96
C VAL A 635 6.89 16.07 -16.46
N SER A 636 7.09 17.27 -17.05
CA SER A 636 8.20 18.15 -16.69
C SER A 636 8.05 18.75 -15.29
N ASP A 637 9.17 19.12 -14.68
CA ASP A 637 9.17 19.83 -13.40
C ASP A 637 8.50 21.21 -13.54
N SER A 638 8.69 21.88 -14.70
CA SER A 638 8.02 23.13 -14.99
C SER A 638 6.49 23.00 -14.96
N SER A 639 5.93 21.96 -15.56
CA SER A 639 4.49 21.68 -15.52
C SER A 639 4.02 21.35 -14.10
N THR A 640 4.78 20.53 -13.39
CA THR A 640 4.49 20.21 -11.99
C THR A 640 4.47 21.44 -11.09
N TYR A 641 5.42 22.35 -11.29
CA TYR A 641 5.48 23.61 -10.54
C TYR A 641 4.36 24.56 -10.90
N GLN A 642 3.86 24.51 -12.14
CA GLN A 642 2.69 25.30 -12.54
C GLN A 642 1.42 24.85 -11.81
N ASP A 643 1.19 23.53 -11.65
CA ASP A 643 0.10 23.02 -10.81
C ASP A 643 0.20 23.52 -9.37
N VAL A 644 1.40 23.50 -8.79
CA VAL A 644 1.66 24.03 -7.44
C VAL A 644 1.37 25.51 -7.34
N LEU A 645 1.79 26.31 -8.31
CA LEU A 645 1.52 27.74 -8.36
C LEU A 645 0.02 28.05 -8.42
N ASP A 646 -0.73 27.27 -9.18
CA ASP A 646 -2.17 27.46 -9.32
C ASP A 646 -2.93 27.09 -8.04
N LEU A 647 -2.45 26.06 -7.29
CA LEU A 647 -2.96 25.76 -5.97
C LEU A 647 -2.70 26.93 -5.01
N ILE A 648 -1.47 27.43 -4.91
CA ILE A 648 -1.09 28.50 -3.99
C ILE A 648 -1.86 29.81 -4.28
N LYS A 649 -2.10 30.15 -5.54
CA LYS A 649 -2.89 31.34 -5.92
C LYS A 649 -4.30 31.27 -5.37
N ASN A 650 -4.89 30.08 -5.31
CA ASN A 650 -6.27 29.85 -4.89
C ASN A 650 -6.43 29.67 -3.38
N GLN A 651 -5.33 29.50 -2.65
CA GLN A 651 -5.36 29.29 -1.19
C GLN A 651 -5.83 30.50 -0.40
N LYS A 652 -6.58 30.24 0.66
CA LYS A 652 -7.01 31.26 1.63
C LYS A 652 -6.11 31.31 2.85
N ASN A 653 -5.64 30.16 3.30
CA ASN A 653 -4.80 29.98 4.49
C ASN A 653 -3.46 29.38 4.08
N PRO A 654 -2.41 29.54 4.88
CA PRO A 654 -1.21 28.76 4.71
C PRO A 654 -1.49 27.25 4.78
N GLU A 655 -0.81 26.45 3.99
CA GLU A 655 -0.96 25.00 3.95
C GLU A 655 0.38 24.29 3.81
N PHE A 656 0.36 22.97 3.96
CA PHE A 656 1.49 22.10 3.67
C PHE A 656 1.26 21.45 2.31
N LEU A 657 2.18 21.65 1.38
CA LEU A 657 2.16 21.03 0.05
C LEU A 657 3.30 20.02 -0.06
N GLN A 658 2.96 18.75 -0.26
CA GLN A 658 3.93 17.72 -0.64
C GLN A 658 3.98 17.63 -2.16
N VAL A 659 5.14 17.84 -2.75
CA VAL A 659 5.38 17.75 -4.19
C VAL A 659 6.40 16.65 -4.46
N VAL A 660 6.08 15.73 -5.35
CA VAL A 660 7.00 14.69 -5.79
C VAL A 660 7.05 14.73 -7.31
N THR A 661 8.16 15.18 -7.88
CA THR A 661 8.30 15.32 -9.34
C THR A 661 8.57 13.97 -10.02
N MET A 662 8.70 13.97 -11.36
CA MET A 662 8.93 12.74 -12.14
C MET A 662 9.91 12.92 -13.30
N GLN A 663 10.30 14.15 -13.64
CA GLN A 663 11.03 14.46 -14.88
C GLN A 663 12.27 13.60 -15.08
N ASN A 664 13.08 13.46 -14.04
CA ASN A 664 14.38 12.78 -14.12
C ASN A 664 14.35 11.28 -13.80
N HIS A 665 13.15 10.69 -13.72
CA HIS A 665 13.03 9.24 -13.46
C HIS A 665 13.53 8.42 -14.66
N MET A 666 14.23 7.34 -14.38
CA MET A 666 14.68 6.38 -15.40
C MET A 666 13.53 5.85 -16.29
N PRO A 667 13.78 5.36 -17.49
CA PRO A 667 15.07 5.10 -18.14
C PRO A 667 15.65 6.35 -18.79
N TYR A 668 16.97 6.41 -18.93
CA TYR A 668 17.67 7.52 -19.60
C TYR A 668 17.92 7.14 -21.05
N SER A 669 17.02 7.57 -21.93
CA SER A 669 17.07 7.35 -23.38
C SER A 669 17.18 8.69 -24.10
N ASN A 670 17.36 8.69 -25.41
CA ASN A 670 17.48 9.91 -26.22
C ASN A 670 16.13 10.63 -26.30
N TYR A 671 15.74 11.31 -25.23
CA TYR A 671 14.48 12.05 -25.12
C TYR A 671 14.58 13.48 -25.62
N TYR A 672 15.79 14.06 -25.51
CA TYR A 672 16.05 15.47 -25.78
C TYR A 672 16.58 15.65 -27.18
N GLU A 673 16.40 16.85 -27.75
CA GLU A 673 17.03 17.21 -29.03
C GLU A 673 18.55 17.17 -28.88
N ALA A 674 19.24 16.70 -29.92
CA ALA A 674 20.67 16.45 -29.84
C ALA A 674 21.51 17.69 -29.49
N GLU A 675 21.03 18.87 -29.89
CA GLU A 675 21.66 20.16 -29.58
C GLU A 675 21.50 20.60 -28.12
N ASP A 676 20.54 20.04 -27.40
CA ASP A 676 20.27 20.38 -26.00
C ASP A 676 20.99 19.44 -25.03
N VAL A 677 21.48 18.30 -25.55
CA VAL A 677 22.12 17.27 -24.71
C VAL A 677 23.46 17.76 -24.18
N LEU A 678 23.52 17.91 -22.86
CA LEU A 678 24.75 18.26 -22.14
C LEU A 678 25.77 17.15 -22.29
N GLN A 679 27.00 17.53 -22.64
CA GLN A 679 28.08 16.59 -22.86
C GLN A 679 28.92 16.43 -21.60
N SER A 680 29.23 15.20 -21.26
CA SER A 680 30.19 14.86 -20.21
C SER A 680 31.46 14.25 -20.83
N SER A 681 32.54 14.34 -20.10
CA SER A 681 33.75 13.57 -20.34
C SER A 681 33.88 12.53 -19.24
N VAL A 682 34.03 11.30 -19.63
CA VAL A 682 34.18 10.13 -18.75
C VAL A 682 35.52 9.42 -19.07
N THR A 683 35.90 8.44 -18.29
CA THR A 683 37.11 7.66 -18.56
C THR A 683 36.94 6.70 -19.74
N ASP A 684 38.06 6.32 -20.41
CA ASP A 684 38.03 5.48 -21.60
C ASP A 684 37.42 4.09 -21.41
N ASP A 685 37.25 3.64 -20.17
CA ASP A 685 36.69 2.35 -19.80
C ASP A 685 35.19 2.41 -19.45
N THR A 686 34.57 3.61 -19.52
CA THR A 686 33.12 3.78 -19.31
C THR A 686 32.36 3.29 -20.57
N PRO A 687 31.37 2.39 -20.42
CA PRO A 687 30.58 1.92 -21.55
C PRO A 687 29.79 3.06 -22.24
N ASP A 688 29.63 2.98 -23.58
CA ASP A 688 28.94 4.01 -24.35
C ASP A 688 27.49 4.24 -23.92
N ASP A 689 26.78 3.20 -23.47
CA ASP A 689 25.40 3.28 -22.98
C ASP A 689 25.34 3.95 -21.61
N GLU A 690 26.31 3.73 -20.73
CA GLU A 690 26.46 4.43 -19.45
C GLU A 690 26.75 5.92 -19.69
N HIS A 691 27.74 6.23 -20.53
CA HIS A 691 28.06 7.62 -20.89
C HIS A 691 26.86 8.37 -21.49
N SER A 692 26.13 7.72 -22.40
CA SER A 692 24.89 8.28 -22.94
C SER A 692 23.84 8.53 -21.86
N ALA A 693 23.68 7.61 -20.91
CA ALA A 693 22.73 7.76 -19.80
C ALA A 693 23.12 8.93 -18.87
N ILE A 694 24.41 9.13 -18.61
CA ILE A 694 24.95 10.25 -17.82
C ILE A 694 24.60 11.58 -18.52
N ASN A 695 24.82 11.68 -19.83
CA ASN A 695 24.50 12.89 -20.61
C ASN A 695 23.01 13.20 -20.57
N VAL A 696 22.14 12.21 -20.76
CA VAL A 696 20.68 12.40 -20.71
C VAL A 696 20.21 12.79 -19.31
N PHE A 697 20.71 12.14 -18.28
CA PHE A 697 20.40 12.47 -16.89
C PHE A 697 20.78 13.92 -16.57
N SER A 698 22.01 14.30 -16.90
CA SER A 698 22.52 15.66 -16.62
C SER A 698 21.78 16.75 -17.41
N THR A 699 21.32 16.42 -18.62
CA THR A 699 20.41 17.30 -19.37
C THR A 699 19.07 17.49 -18.66
N GLY A 700 18.52 16.41 -18.11
CA GLY A 700 17.32 16.46 -17.26
C GLY A 700 17.52 17.40 -16.06
N LEU A 701 18.68 17.32 -15.39
CA LEU A 701 19.03 18.22 -14.28
C LEU A 701 19.10 19.70 -14.72
N LYS A 702 19.63 19.99 -15.91
CA LYS A 702 19.67 21.36 -16.47
C LYS A 702 18.24 21.92 -16.64
N TYR A 703 17.28 21.11 -17.06
CA TYR A 703 15.89 21.52 -17.13
C TYR A 703 15.26 21.71 -15.74
N THR A 704 15.54 20.82 -14.79
CA THR A 704 15.11 20.97 -13.39
C THR A 704 15.67 22.25 -12.78
N ASP A 705 16.95 22.54 -13.02
CA ASP A 705 17.63 23.74 -12.53
C ASP A 705 16.92 25.02 -12.96
N GLN A 706 16.63 25.14 -14.26
CA GLN A 706 15.92 26.28 -14.80
C GLN A 706 14.47 26.36 -14.30
N ALA A 707 13.75 25.24 -14.29
CA ALA A 707 12.37 25.19 -13.80
C ALA A 707 12.27 25.62 -12.32
N THR A 708 13.26 25.21 -11.51
CA THR A 708 13.32 25.56 -10.08
C THR A 708 13.58 27.06 -9.90
N LEU A 709 14.50 27.66 -10.66
CA LEU A 709 14.74 29.11 -10.63
C LEU A 709 13.48 29.89 -10.99
N ASP A 710 12.82 29.51 -12.08
CA ASP A 710 11.60 30.16 -12.57
C ASP A 710 10.45 30.01 -11.55
N PHE A 711 10.32 28.86 -10.93
CA PHE A 711 9.34 28.60 -9.86
C PHE A 711 9.56 29.52 -8.66
N LEU A 712 10.77 29.54 -8.09
CA LEU A 712 11.09 30.40 -6.95
C LEU A 712 10.92 31.89 -7.28
N SER A 713 11.26 32.28 -8.51
CA SER A 713 11.04 33.66 -8.99
C SER A 713 9.56 34.03 -9.03
N GLN A 714 8.69 33.10 -9.39
CA GLN A 714 7.23 33.31 -9.36
C GLN A 714 6.69 33.32 -7.94
N LEU A 715 7.20 32.47 -7.05
CA LEU A 715 6.83 32.47 -5.63
C LEU A 715 7.19 33.81 -4.94
N ASN A 716 8.28 34.46 -5.34
CA ASN A 716 8.64 35.79 -4.85
C ASN A 716 7.63 36.89 -5.23
N GLN A 717 6.83 36.69 -6.27
CA GLN A 717 5.78 37.62 -6.67
C GLN A 717 4.49 37.47 -5.85
N ILE A 718 4.39 36.37 -5.04
CA ILE A 718 3.23 36.08 -4.21
C ILE A 718 3.40 36.76 -2.85
N ASN A 719 2.48 37.67 -2.51
CA ASN A 719 2.48 38.37 -1.24
C ASN A 719 1.85 37.53 -0.12
N LYS A 720 2.34 36.32 0.08
CA LYS A 720 2.03 35.42 1.19
C LYS A 720 3.34 34.76 1.65
N PRO A 721 3.56 34.52 2.95
CA PRO A 721 4.73 33.81 3.40
C PRO A 721 4.77 32.39 2.85
N ILE A 722 5.85 32.02 2.16
CA ILE A 722 6.06 30.70 1.57
C ILE A 722 7.48 30.25 1.90
N THR A 723 7.61 29.02 2.34
CA THR A 723 8.91 28.37 2.59
C THR A 723 8.98 27.09 1.78
N VAL A 724 10.01 26.93 0.97
CA VAL A 724 10.28 25.76 0.15
C VAL A 724 11.37 24.94 0.81
N ILE A 725 11.13 23.64 0.96
CA ILE A 725 12.09 22.61 1.35
C ILE A 725 12.29 21.76 0.11
N PHE A 726 13.39 21.97 -0.60
CA PHE A 726 13.76 21.22 -1.81
C PHE A 726 14.83 20.19 -1.46
N TYR A 727 14.68 18.96 -1.94
CA TYR A 727 15.67 17.91 -1.78
C TYR A 727 15.61 16.90 -2.92
N GLY A 728 16.76 16.42 -3.34
CA GLY A 728 16.87 15.27 -4.22
C GLY A 728 16.77 13.97 -3.43
N ASP A 729 16.16 12.96 -4.00
CA ASP A 729 15.97 11.69 -3.29
C ASP A 729 17.17 10.74 -3.42
N HIS A 730 17.72 10.53 -4.63
CA HIS A 730 18.89 9.68 -4.86
C HIS A 730 19.55 9.96 -6.21
N LEU A 731 20.79 9.54 -6.38
CA LEU A 731 21.43 9.42 -7.69
C LEU A 731 20.81 8.27 -8.51
N PRO A 732 20.80 8.37 -9.84
CA PRO A 732 20.41 7.25 -10.71
C PRO A 732 21.39 6.09 -10.61
N GLY A 733 20.92 4.87 -10.78
CA GLY A 733 21.76 3.66 -10.79
C GLY A 733 22.43 3.45 -12.16
N ILE A 734 23.19 4.43 -12.64
CA ILE A 734 23.88 4.41 -13.93
C ILE A 734 25.40 4.51 -13.80
N TYR A 735 25.93 4.66 -12.61
CA TYR A 735 27.37 4.84 -12.35
C TYR A 735 27.99 3.50 -11.99
N LEU A 736 28.12 2.62 -12.98
CA LEU A 736 28.52 1.22 -12.79
C LEU A 736 29.96 1.07 -12.31
N LYS A 737 30.83 2.01 -12.65
CA LYS A 737 32.22 2.02 -12.23
C LYS A 737 32.34 2.35 -10.74
N GLU A 738 31.66 3.41 -10.31
CA GLU A 738 31.62 3.89 -8.92
C GLU A 738 30.91 2.86 -8.03
N GLU A 739 29.88 2.18 -8.55
CA GLU A 739 29.23 1.07 -7.86
C GLU A 739 30.17 -0.09 -7.50
N GLN A 740 31.19 -0.33 -8.29
CA GLN A 740 32.16 -1.39 -8.07
C GLN A 740 33.23 -0.98 -7.05
N ASN A 741 33.38 0.32 -6.77
CA ASN A 741 34.34 0.83 -5.80
C ASN A 741 33.64 1.04 -4.43
N PRO A 742 33.96 0.25 -3.39
CA PRO A 742 33.37 0.43 -2.06
C PRO A 742 33.65 1.80 -1.44
N ASP A 743 34.74 2.47 -1.85
CA ASP A 743 35.12 3.79 -1.32
C ASP A 743 34.16 4.89 -1.84
N ASP A 744 33.55 4.69 -3.00
CA ASP A 744 32.55 5.62 -3.59
C ASP A 744 31.12 5.39 -3.09
N SER A 745 30.87 4.34 -2.33
CA SER A 745 29.54 4.00 -1.82
C SER A 745 28.88 5.16 -1.05
N PHE A 746 29.66 5.97 -0.37
CA PHE A 746 29.16 7.14 0.34
C PHE A 746 28.72 8.24 -0.65
N LEU A 747 29.56 8.57 -1.63
CA LEU A 747 29.27 9.59 -2.64
C LEU A 747 28.01 9.26 -3.46
N LEU A 748 27.79 7.97 -3.75
CA LEU A 748 26.59 7.51 -4.46
C LEU A 748 25.29 7.68 -3.67
N HIS A 749 25.38 7.97 -2.36
CA HIS A 749 24.23 8.22 -1.49
C HIS A 749 24.12 9.68 -1.06
N GLU A 750 24.89 10.57 -1.64
CA GLU A 750 24.80 12.01 -1.40
C GLU A 750 23.87 12.68 -2.42
N THR A 751 22.91 13.46 -1.91
CA THR A 751 22.06 14.34 -2.71
C THR A 751 22.10 15.76 -2.14
N ASP A 752 21.41 16.68 -2.77
CA ASP A 752 21.42 18.08 -2.37
C ASP A 752 20.07 18.50 -1.79
N TYR A 753 20.10 19.43 -0.83
CA TYR A 753 18.90 20.06 -0.34
C TYR A 753 19.12 21.57 -0.09
N PHE A 754 18.01 22.30 -0.15
CA PHE A 754 17.98 23.69 0.34
C PHE A 754 16.62 24.01 0.98
N ILE A 755 16.62 25.02 1.88
CA ILE A 755 15.43 25.59 2.48
C ILE A 755 15.43 27.08 2.16
N TRP A 756 14.45 27.51 1.41
CA TRP A 756 14.33 28.86 0.87
C TRP A 756 12.97 29.46 1.28
N SER A 757 12.94 30.75 1.54
CA SER A 757 11.71 31.49 1.82
C SER A 757 11.58 32.69 0.88
N ASN A 758 10.36 32.96 0.42
CA ASN A 758 10.07 34.10 -0.46
C ASN A 758 10.17 35.44 0.28
N ASP A 759 10.20 36.53 -0.48
CA ASP A 759 10.36 37.90 0.05
C ASP A 759 9.24 38.34 1.01
N ALA A 760 8.06 37.70 0.94
CA ALA A 760 6.95 37.96 1.85
C ALA A 760 7.11 37.26 3.20
N SER A 761 8.05 36.35 3.34
CA SER A 761 8.31 35.59 4.56
C SER A 761 9.23 36.37 5.52
N PRO A 762 8.99 36.28 6.85
CA PRO A 762 9.93 36.80 7.83
C PRO A 762 11.31 36.13 7.78
N SER A 763 11.41 34.96 7.17
CA SER A 763 12.64 34.17 6.95
C SER A 763 13.25 34.38 5.55
N ALA A 764 12.83 35.41 4.80
CA ALA A 764 13.48 35.76 3.55
C ALA A 764 14.98 35.99 3.74
N ASN A 765 15.79 35.44 2.83
CA ASN A 765 17.25 35.56 2.83
C ASN A 765 17.96 34.96 4.08
N VAL A 766 17.30 34.11 4.84
CA VAL A 766 17.93 33.39 5.95
C VAL A 766 18.83 32.31 5.38
N LYS A 767 20.06 32.24 5.87
CA LYS A 767 21.02 31.14 5.69
C LYS A 767 21.52 30.72 7.06
N LEU A 768 21.27 29.49 7.44
CA LEU A 768 21.87 28.91 8.64
C LEU A 768 23.36 28.67 8.42
N ASP A 769 24.12 28.66 9.51
CA ASP A 769 25.54 28.38 9.44
C ASP A 769 25.81 26.96 8.89
N ASP A 770 26.92 26.78 8.18
CA ASP A 770 27.30 25.47 7.62
C ASP A 770 27.45 24.41 8.73
N SER A 771 27.82 24.81 9.95
CA SER A 771 27.87 23.90 11.11
C SER A 771 26.49 23.32 11.51
N GLU A 772 25.41 23.92 11.03
CA GLU A 772 24.02 23.51 11.31
C GLU A 772 23.32 22.91 10.09
N ALA A 773 23.83 23.18 8.87
CA ALA A 773 23.12 22.84 7.62
C ALA A 773 23.97 22.04 6.61
N ALA A 774 25.32 22.02 6.73
CA ALA A 774 26.14 21.40 5.69
C ALA A 774 25.82 19.92 5.42
N PHE A 775 25.37 19.18 6.43
CA PHE A 775 24.99 17.79 6.31
C PHE A 775 23.63 17.53 6.94
N SER A 776 22.79 16.73 6.29
CA SER A 776 21.47 16.36 6.81
C SER A 776 21.07 14.95 6.37
N SER A 777 19.93 14.50 6.83
CA SER A 777 19.15 13.41 6.29
C SER A 777 17.67 13.80 6.29
N SER A 778 16.88 13.20 5.42
CA SER A 778 15.51 13.68 5.15
C SER A 778 14.60 13.73 6.39
N ASN A 779 14.85 12.90 7.40
CA ASN A 779 14.10 12.90 8.66
C ASN A 779 14.28 14.18 9.49
N TYR A 780 15.24 15.05 9.16
CA TYR A 780 15.49 16.31 9.88
C TYR A 780 14.89 17.54 9.19
N PHE A 781 14.46 17.46 7.94
CA PHE A 781 14.07 18.63 7.15
C PHE A 781 13.03 19.53 7.80
N MET A 782 12.03 18.97 8.47
CA MET A 782 11.04 19.81 9.17
C MET A 782 11.62 20.52 10.39
N SER A 783 12.57 19.92 11.10
CA SER A 783 13.28 20.63 12.21
C SER A 783 14.20 21.72 11.68
N SER A 784 14.91 21.48 10.57
CA SER A 784 15.77 22.48 9.91
C SER A 784 14.95 23.61 9.31
N ALA A 785 13.76 23.31 8.74
CA ALA A 785 12.83 24.34 8.28
C ALA A 785 12.31 25.21 9.43
N ALA A 786 12.01 24.61 10.57
CA ALA A 786 11.62 25.37 11.75
C ALA A 786 12.76 26.28 12.27
N GLU A 787 14.01 25.86 12.11
CA GLU A 787 15.18 26.70 12.42
C GLU A 787 15.32 27.85 11.45
N HIS A 788 15.31 27.58 10.17
CA HIS A 788 15.33 28.56 9.09
C HIS A 788 14.23 29.62 9.24
N MET A 789 13.01 29.17 9.59
CA MET A 789 11.86 30.05 9.79
C MET A 789 11.85 30.76 11.17
N ASN A 790 12.77 30.48 12.05
CA ASN A 790 12.71 30.89 13.45
C ASN A 790 11.34 30.57 14.08
N ALA A 791 10.77 29.41 13.75
CA ALA A 791 9.45 28.99 14.15
C ALA A 791 9.47 28.15 15.44
N LYS A 792 8.42 28.27 16.25
CA LYS A 792 8.22 27.46 17.44
C LYS A 792 8.04 25.98 17.06
N ILE A 793 8.51 25.12 17.92
CA ILE A 793 8.59 23.68 17.68
C ILE A 793 7.89 22.85 18.77
N SER A 794 7.40 21.70 18.35
CA SER A 794 6.87 20.67 19.25
C SER A 794 8.00 19.95 20.02
N PRO A 795 7.69 19.23 21.11
CA PRO A 795 8.66 18.35 21.77
C PRO A 795 9.31 17.33 20.82
N TYR A 796 8.58 16.84 19.81
CA TYR A 796 9.12 15.96 18.80
C TYR A 796 10.16 16.65 17.92
N LEU A 797 9.84 17.82 17.40
CA LEU A 797 10.79 18.62 16.63
C LEU A 797 12.00 19.02 17.48
N ALA A 798 11.83 19.32 18.78
CA ALA A 798 12.97 19.59 19.67
C ALA A 798 13.89 18.37 19.87
N LEU A 799 13.36 17.14 19.84
CA LEU A 799 14.18 15.93 19.79
C LEU A 799 14.97 15.88 18.47
N LEU A 800 14.32 16.14 17.34
CA LEU A 800 14.96 16.08 16.01
C LEU A 800 16.03 17.18 15.85
N THR A 801 15.74 18.42 16.28
CA THR A 801 16.72 19.50 16.32
C THR A 801 17.95 19.10 17.12
N LYS A 802 17.76 18.61 18.36
CA LYS A 802 18.90 18.21 19.19
C LYS A 802 19.65 17.00 18.65
N LEU A 803 18.93 16.12 17.94
CA LEU A 803 19.55 14.96 17.28
C LEU A 803 20.40 15.40 16.09
N HIS A 804 19.89 16.34 15.27
CA HIS A 804 20.59 16.92 14.12
C HIS A 804 21.87 17.67 14.53
N GLU A 805 21.81 18.48 15.59
CA GLU A 805 22.98 19.17 16.15
C GLU A 805 24.12 18.22 16.56
N GLU A 806 23.80 17.03 17.06
CA GLU A 806 24.79 16.06 17.59
C GLU A 806 25.16 14.98 16.58
N ILE A 807 24.24 14.65 15.66
CA ILE A 807 24.38 13.62 14.61
C ILE A 807 23.73 14.17 13.35
N PRO A 808 24.48 14.93 12.54
CA PRO A 808 23.94 15.68 11.41
C PRO A 808 23.20 14.83 10.39
N ALA A 809 23.59 13.58 10.17
CA ALA A 809 22.84 12.68 9.29
C ALA A 809 22.73 11.26 9.86
N ILE A 810 21.57 10.68 9.68
CA ILE A 810 21.28 9.28 10.01
C ILE A 810 20.62 8.64 8.81
N SER A 811 21.27 7.65 8.20
CA SER A 811 20.74 6.95 7.06
C SER A 811 20.94 5.43 7.18
N ARG A 812 20.25 4.68 6.35
CA ARG A 812 20.55 3.28 6.07
C ARG A 812 21.10 3.23 4.64
N VAL A 813 22.41 3.29 4.50
CA VAL A 813 23.04 3.14 3.20
C VAL A 813 22.87 1.70 2.74
N ILE A 814 22.13 1.52 1.68
CA ILE A 814 21.87 0.21 1.07
C ILE A 814 23.04 -0.07 0.14
N SER A 815 23.90 -1.03 0.52
CA SER A 815 25.01 -1.42 -0.32
C SER A 815 24.50 -1.99 -1.65
N ASN A 816 25.08 -1.46 -2.71
CA ASN A 816 24.72 -1.70 -4.09
C ASN A 816 24.82 -3.14 -4.54
N ARG A 817 23.89 -3.56 -5.25
CA ARG A 817 23.87 -4.48 -6.40
C ARG A 817 22.44 -4.85 -6.70
N GLY A 818 21.70 -3.94 -7.39
CA GLY A 818 20.46 -4.29 -8.09
C GLY A 818 19.43 -5.06 -7.28
N GLY A 819 19.50 -5.03 -5.98
CA GLY A 819 18.68 -5.78 -5.07
C GLY A 819 18.36 -4.96 -3.85
N ILE A 820 17.17 -5.16 -3.33
CA ILE A 820 16.72 -4.74 -2.03
C ILE A 820 17.79 -5.15 -1.00
N GLY A 821 18.77 -4.29 -0.78
CA GLY A 821 19.94 -4.59 0.06
C GLY A 821 19.65 -4.35 1.53
N LEU A 822 20.27 -5.17 2.36
CA LEU A 822 20.33 -4.97 3.81
C LEU A 822 21.39 -3.90 4.09
N GLY A 823 20.98 -2.63 4.11
CA GLY A 823 21.88 -1.54 4.45
C GLY A 823 22.23 -1.51 5.93
N THR A 824 23.38 -0.93 6.24
CA THR A 824 23.77 -0.66 7.63
C THR A 824 23.40 0.74 8.05
N ALA A 825 23.08 0.94 9.32
CA ALA A 825 22.87 2.28 9.87
C ALA A 825 24.19 3.07 9.77
N THR A 826 24.16 4.16 9.03
CA THR A 826 25.28 5.06 8.78
C THR A 826 24.99 6.41 9.44
N TYR A 827 26.00 6.98 10.07
CA TYR A 827 25.89 8.24 10.81
C TYR A 827 27.01 9.18 10.38
N LEU A 828 26.74 10.48 10.28
CA LEU A 828 27.73 11.50 10.04
C LEU A 828 28.04 12.29 11.30
N GLN A 829 29.29 12.73 11.37
CA GLN A 829 29.75 13.76 12.30
C GLN A 829 29.60 15.16 11.68
N SER A 830 29.81 16.21 12.47
CA SER A 830 29.72 17.60 12.00
C SER A 830 30.75 17.97 10.91
N ASP A 831 31.81 17.21 10.77
CA ASP A 831 32.82 17.37 9.73
C ASP A 831 32.54 16.51 8.46
N GLY A 832 31.37 15.87 8.39
CA GLY A 832 30.98 15.00 7.29
C GLY A 832 31.58 13.61 7.34
N THR A 833 32.41 13.29 8.34
CA THR A 833 33.00 11.95 8.44
C THR A 833 31.99 10.90 8.91
N VAL A 834 32.07 9.71 8.30
CA VAL A 834 31.24 8.56 8.69
C VAL A 834 31.67 8.03 10.05
N THR A 835 30.74 7.78 10.92
CA THR A 835 30.96 7.19 12.24
C THR A 835 30.04 6.00 12.51
N ASP A 836 30.44 5.16 13.43
CA ASP A 836 29.63 4.05 13.92
C ASP A 836 29.06 4.35 15.32
N SER A 837 28.04 3.60 15.70
CA SER A 837 27.41 3.77 17.01
C SER A 837 28.35 3.42 18.20
N ALA A 838 29.44 2.67 17.99
CA ALA A 838 30.39 2.32 19.06
C ALA A 838 31.26 3.53 19.42
N SER A 839 31.65 4.31 18.42
CA SER A 839 32.51 5.49 18.55
C SER A 839 31.82 6.74 19.12
N MET A 840 30.47 6.74 19.13
CA MET A 840 29.67 7.88 19.60
C MET A 840 29.85 8.24 21.06
N SER A 841 29.70 9.51 21.34
CA SER A 841 29.65 10.07 22.72
C SER A 841 28.46 9.50 23.51
N LYS A 842 28.52 9.64 24.82
CA LYS A 842 27.39 9.26 25.69
C LYS A 842 26.11 10.05 25.36
N THR A 843 26.24 11.31 24.96
CA THR A 843 25.11 12.19 24.59
C THR A 843 24.45 11.68 23.32
N GLN A 844 25.23 11.43 22.28
CA GLN A 844 24.74 10.88 21.00
C GLN A 844 24.05 9.54 21.20
N LYS A 845 24.65 8.59 21.96
CA LYS A 845 24.03 7.30 22.29
C LYS A 845 22.69 7.46 23.01
N GLN A 846 22.59 8.42 23.94
CA GLN A 846 21.34 8.67 24.66
C GLN A 846 20.24 9.26 23.75
N LEU A 847 20.62 10.18 22.85
CA LEU A 847 19.69 10.78 21.89
C LEU A 847 19.16 9.73 20.91
N LEU A 848 20.03 8.88 20.37
CA LEU A 848 19.62 7.76 19.53
C LEU A 848 18.71 6.78 20.25
N ALA A 849 18.99 6.48 21.53
CA ALA A 849 18.14 5.60 22.32
C ALA A 849 16.75 6.22 22.55
N ASP A 850 16.67 7.52 22.86
CA ASP A 850 15.40 8.22 23.00
C ASP A 850 14.65 8.28 21.65
N TYR A 851 15.34 8.55 20.54
CA TYR A 851 14.76 8.55 19.19
C TYR A 851 14.22 7.17 18.80
N LYS A 852 14.96 6.09 19.02
CA LYS A 852 14.49 4.72 18.80
C LYS A 852 13.24 4.39 19.62
N LEU A 853 13.16 4.85 20.85
CA LEU A 853 11.98 4.67 21.71
C LEU A 853 10.76 5.44 21.17
N VAL A 854 10.94 6.67 20.69
CA VAL A 854 9.89 7.48 20.07
C VAL A 854 9.40 6.84 18.78
N GLN A 855 10.32 6.43 17.91
CA GLN A 855 9.98 5.75 16.66
C GLN A 855 9.26 4.41 16.92
N TYR A 856 9.73 3.62 17.89
CA TYR A 856 9.05 2.38 18.28
C TYR A 856 7.64 2.64 18.79
N ASP A 857 7.45 3.66 19.62
CA ASP A 857 6.14 4.01 20.17
C ASP A 857 5.13 4.36 19.08
N GLN A 858 5.56 5.10 18.05
CA GLN A 858 4.74 5.53 16.92
C GLN A 858 4.44 4.39 15.93
N THR A 859 5.33 3.41 15.77
CA THR A 859 5.23 2.42 14.69
C THR A 859 4.79 1.04 15.15
N SER A 860 5.39 0.53 16.23
CA SER A 860 5.19 -0.85 16.71
C SER A 860 4.73 -0.90 18.16
N GLY A 861 4.77 0.22 18.86
CA GLY A 861 4.50 0.35 20.28
C GLY A 861 3.02 0.49 20.60
N LYS A 862 2.77 1.18 21.72
CA LYS A 862 1.42 1.42 22.25
C LYS A 862 0.94 2.86 22.01
N ASN A 863 1.75 3.66 21.31
CA ASN A 863 1.48 5.06 21.02
C ASN A 863 1.17 5.89 22.28
N TYR A 864 1.98 5.68 23.34
CA TYR A 864 1.82 6.39 24.62
C TYR A 864 2.03 7.90 24.51
N LEU A 865 2.84 8.34 23.52
CA LEU A 865 3.11 9.76 23.26
C LEU A 865 1.89 10.51 22.71
N LYS A 866 0.93 9.80 22.09
CA LYS A 866 -0.34 10.38 21.65
C LYS A 866 -1.20 10.93 22.79
N GLU A 867 -1.01 10.42 24.01
CA GLU A 867 -1.71 10.91 25.22
C GLU A 867 -1.12 12.23 25.74
N SER A 868 -0.04 12.73 25.15
CA SER A 868 0.62 13.98 25.49
C SER A 868 0.76 14.85 24.24
N ASP A 869 0.95 16.14 24.41
CA ASP A 869 1.12 17.11 23.31
C ASP A 869 2.52 17.01 22.68
N PHE A 870 3.07 15.78 22.57
CA PHE A 870 4.43 15.55 22.11
C PHE A 870 4.65 15.94 20.65
N MET A 871 3.61 15.80 19.83
CA MET A 871 3.63 16.14 18.40
C MET A 871 3.07 17.54 18.12
N SER A 872 2.45 18.18 19.09
CA SER A 872 1.79 19.48 18.91
C SER A 872 2.78 20.62 19.06
N VAL A 873 2.60 21.67 18.26
CA VAL A 873 3.30 22.95 18.40
C VAL A 873 2.34 23.91 19.10
N ASP A 874 2.68 24.33 20.32
CA ASP A 874 1.89 25.27 21.13
C ASP A 874 2.06 26.72 20.66
#